data_9ab840746aa7cbb532a0a19ce88b936e
#
_entry.id   9ab840746aa7cbb532a0a19ce88b936e
#
_cell.length_a   1.000
_cell.length_b   1.000
_cell.length_c   1.000
_cell.angle_alpha   90.00
_cell.angle_beta   90.00
_cell.angle_gamma   90.00
#
_symmetry.space_group_name_H-M   'P 1'
#
loop_
_entity.id
_entity.type
_entity.pdbx_description
1 polymer ?
#
loop_
_entity_poly.entity_id
_entity_poly.type
_entity_poly.pdbx_seq_one_letter_code
_entity_poly.pdbx_strand_id
1 'polypeptide(L)'
;MFVRLLAPLLLAVSGCFAAFHERSSVIRRNSTGLTDAVTWDPHSLFIQGQRVFILSAEIHPWRLPGNPDLWADVFQKIKANGFNTVSFYVNWALHFPTPDTNGGEGDFEAGTYRDIELFIQEAKNAGLWMIARPGPYINGETTGGGFPGWVGNIAGVLSRVPSSSGPNDEPGSLRTNNPNYTQAWTPYLTAISKIIARNQITNGGPIILVQAENEFSAGATQSPYMQAVINTYRANGIVIPITHNDQHAGAAGNFSPDLGGEGAVNIYCGDSYPQGINPGLTNADYENVFYKDTYNHTQFVGCNHSKSLIPILLADIYMLFGGTNWGGTAAPVSYTSYDYGGGLFLRVSRDLLAANLLANGTNYTTSALIHTAELRNLGTGAGFYFTRHDSSVSTALTTTQITVTTSIGSLLIPQTGVLTFNGREAKILVTDYVFGESNTNVLYSTAEIMTWTTIDKTDYIILYAPSGQTGETSFVFSSAPNVDLAGVSGVSSTFSNGTLVLNYSVNGSAFVPITLGTTSIVAVILDKPTANQWHAPVIAGSGTFGNFFSIGSNQTVLVSGPYVLRAAAILKNTLSLTGDLNGTTAIEVVAPKAVTTILWNNAPVRITKTARGSITGQVGNEKTVELPTLANWKVSGSLPEIDPDFDDSAFTLADLTTTNYTNLPPLAGRQVLYSQQYGFYGNNLIFRGRFTASGEETAVNLTVQYGFAGGYSTWLNGVFLGSSQGSATISLSTDSWPIPAGALKINETNILVVFQDHMGITETNTNGGKEPRGIRGYALVGGNTTFDSWRLQGNLGGAANAPDTFRGYLNEGALWAERIGAHLPGFPDSSWASGSPLSGVSKAGINFYRTTFELPVSVGTDAPVRLSVTRSNDTTVSNFRLQFYLNGWQMGKYVNSIGPQTIFVLPASILRRQSTNTLGVSVWAMDETGAVLEGLELISDGVFSTSLRFSDYVTPDFAAQEDLRVPGQFIEPM
;
A
#
# COMPACT_ATOMS: atom_id res chain seq x y z
N MET A 1 -36.44 41.51 -16.41
CA MET A 1 -35.30 41.84 -17.26
C MET A 1 -34.01 41.20 -16.74
N PHE A 2 -34.10 39.93 -16.27
CA PHE A 2 -32.98 39.20 -15.70
C PHE A 2 -32.95 37.72 -16.15
N VAL A 3 -33.53 37.38 -17.24
CA VAL A 3 -33.65 36.00 -17.76
C VAL A 3 -32.97 35.79 -19.12
N ARG A 4 -32.23 36.76 -19.65
CA ARG A 4 -31.63 36.63 -21.00
C ARG A 4 -30.09 36.63 -21.05
N LEU A 5 -29.39 36.41 -19.94
CA LEU A 5 -27.89 36.38 -19.91
C LEU A 5 -27.29 35.06 -19.45
N LEU A 6 -28.10 33.99 -19.22
CA LEU A 6 -27.60 32.68 -18.84
C LEU A 6 -27.59 31.62 -19.97
N ALA A 7 -28.13 31.94 -21.12
CA ALA A 7 -28.19 31.01 -22.25
C ALA A 7 -26.89 30.82 -23.06
N PRO A 8 -25.94 31.75 -23.14
CA PRO A 8 -24.71 31.51 -23.90
C PRO A 8 -23.60 30.82 -23.09
N LEU A 9 -23.68 30.77 -21.73
CA LEU A 9 -22.66 30.11 -20.93
C LEU A 9 -22.85 28.59 -20.80
N LEU A 10 -24.07 28.10 -20.89
CA LEU A 10 -24.37 26.67 -20.86
C LEU A 10 -24.11 25.96 -22.21
N LEU A 11 -24.12 26.72 -23.33
CA LEU A 11 -23.79 26.18 -24.65
C LEU A 11 -22.27 26.10 -24.91
N ALA A 12 -21.46 26.85 -24.16
CA ALA A 12 -19.99 26.79 -24.24
C ALA A 12 -19.41 25.61 -23.44
N VAL A 13 -20.09 25.15 -22.38
CA VAL A 13 -19.68 24.01 -21.58
C VAL A 13 -20.11 22.69 -22.23
N SER A 14 -21.23 22.65 -22.92
CA SER A 14 -21.68 21.46 -23.67
C SER A 14 -20.91 21.21 -24.98
N GLY A 15 -20.16 22.20 -25.47
CA GLY A 15 -19.35 22.08 -26.68
C GLY A 15 -17.95 21.47 -26.42
N CYS A 16 -17.49 21.38 -25.19
CA CYS A 16 -16.20 20.79 -24.86
C CYS A 16 -16.26 19.26 -24.61
N PHE A 17 -17.44 18.68 -24.45
CA PHE A 17 -17.58 17.23 -24.23
C PHE A 17 -17.84 16.40 -25.51
N ALA A 18 -17.92 17.05 -26.68
CA ALA A 18 -18.25 16.37 -27.93
C ALA A 18 -17.12 16.33 -28.98
N ALA A 19 -15.86 16.47 -28.56
CA ALA A 19 -14.71 16.40 -29.48
C ALA A 19 -13.59 15.45 -28.98
N PHE A 20 -13.94 14.34 -28.29
CA PHE A 20 -13.08 13.17 -28.29
C PHE A 20 -13.37 12.30 -29.50
N HIS A 21 -13.10 12.85 -30.67
CA HIS A 21 -12.95 12.05 -31.88
C HIS A 21 -11.63 11.27 -31.75
N GLU A 22 -11.70 9.98 -32.00
CA GLU A 22 -10.58 9.08 -32.22
C GLU A 22 -9.47 9.76 -33.06
N ARG A 23 -8.52 10.37 -32.40
CA ARG A 23 -7.22 10.52 -33.02
C ARG A 23 -6.60 9.13 -32.89
N SER A 24 -6.59 8.39 -33.99
CA SER A 24 -5.64 7.28 -34.16
C SER A 24 -4.26 7.87 -33.87
N SER A 25 -3.83 7.75 -32.61
CA SER A 25 -2.48 8.16 -32.24
C SER A 25 -1.53 7.23 -32.99
N VAL A 26 -0.76 7.78 -33.91
CA VAL A 26 0.35 7.05 -34.54
C VAL A 26 1.30 6.70 -33.39
N ILE A 27 1.21 5.46 -32.91
CA ILE A 27 2.10 4.95 -31.87
C ILE A 27 3.51 4.94 -32.48
N ARG A 28 4.34 5.89 -32.09
CA ARG A 28 5.73 5.95 -32.55
C ARG A 28 6.52 4.87 -31.83
N ARG A 29 6.94 3.87 -32.57
CA ARG A 29 7.85 2.80 -32.12
C ARG A 29 9.20 3.00 -32.77
N ASN A 30 10.26 2.76 -32.01
CA ASN A 30 11.60 2.69 -32.57
C ASN A 30 11.87 1.33 -33.26
N SER A 31 13.08 1.07 -33.71
CA SER A 31 13.48 -0.18 -34.37
C SER A 31 13.32 -1.43 -33.49
N THR A 32 13.23 -1.28 -32.16
CA THR A 32 12.99 -2.37 -31.20
C THR A 32 11.49 -2.59 -30.93
N GLY A 33 10.60 -1.77 -31.47
CA GLY A 33 9.16 -1.79 -31.24
C GLY A 33 8.74 -1.06 -29.94
N LEU A 34 9.68 -0.40 -29.25
CA LEU A 34 9.44 0.39 -28.04
C LEU A 34 9.34 1.88 -28.34
N THR A 35 8.91 2.64 -27.34
CA THR A 35 8.91 4.12 -27.41
C THR A 35 10.30 4.69 -27.12
N ASP A 36 10.63 5.84 -27.73
CA ASP A 36 11.79 6.65 -27.35
C ASP A 36 11.51 7.58 -26.16
N ALA A 37 10.26 7.65 -25.69
CA ALA A 37 9.89 8.50 -24.56
C ALA A 37 10.41 7.95 -23.22
N VAL A 38 10.63 6.63 -23.13
CA VAL A 38 11.25 5.96 -22.00
C VAL A 38 12.38 5.07 -22.51
N THR A 39 13.59 5.43 -22.17
CA THR A 39 14.80 4.69 -22.50
C THR A 39 15.68 4.51 -21.27
N TRP A 40 16.73 3.72 -21.36
CA TRP A 40 17.64 3.47 -20.24
C TRP A 40 19.06 3.21 -20.76
N ASP A 41 19.99 3.43 -19.88
CA ASP A 41 21.38 3.01 -20.03
C ASP A 41 21.80 2.13 -18.83
N PRO A 42 23.05 1.68 -18.73
CA PRO A 42 23.49 0.92 -17.56
C PRO A 42 23.34 1.64 -16.21
N HIS A 43 23.06 2.93 -16.19
CA HIS A 43 23.08 3.76 -15.00
C HIS A 43 21.69 4.21 -14.52
N SER A 44 20.74 4.46 -15.44
CA SER A 44 19.41 4.95 -15.05
C SER A 44 18.42 4.97 -16.22
N LEU A 45 17.20 5.33 -15.89
CA LEU A 45 16.14 5.64 -16.85
C LEU A 45 16.28 7.06 -17.41
N PHE A 46 15.82 7.22 -18.65
CA PHE A 46 15.58 8.51 -19.26
C PHE A 46 14.09 8.61 -19.60
N ILE A 47 13.48 9.68 -19.18
CA ILE A 47 12.11 10.02 -19.53
C ILE A 47 12.17 11.30 -20.37
N GLN A 48 11.70 11.22 -21.63
CA GLN A 48 11.80 12.31 -22.60
C GLN A 48 13.22 12.88 -22.74
N GLY A 49 14.22 12.01 -22.72
CA GLY A 49 15.63 12.35 -22.82
C GLY A 49 16.27 12.93 -21.55
N GLN A 50 15.53 13.09 -20.47
CA GLN A 50 16.07 13.50 -19.18
C GLN A 50 16.37 12.29 -18.30
N ARG A 51 17.56 12.22 -17.74
CA ARG A 51 17.96 11.20 -16.78
C ARG A 51 17.17 11.35 -15.48
N VAL A 52 16.54 10.28 -15.03
CA VAL A 52 15.67 10.27 -13.84
C VAL A 52 15.98 9.05 -12.99
N PHE A 53 16.09 9.25 -11.68
CA PHE A 53 15.97 8.18 -10.70
C PHE A 53 14.51 8.01 -10.34
N ILE A 54 14.00 6.81 -10.48
CA ILE A 54 12.64 6.48 -10.08
C ILE A 54 12.65 6.15 -8.60
N LEU A 55 12.01 7.01 -7.82
CA LEU A 55 11.64 6.72 -6.43
C LEU A 55 10.13 6.54 -6.38
N SER A 56 9.73 5.29 -6.32
CA SER A 56 8.34 4.87 -6.41
C SER A 56 7.77 4.50 -5.05
N ALA A 57 6.48 4.74 -4.89
CA ALA A 57 5.68 4.37 -3.74
C ALA A 57 4.57 3.42 -4.17
N GLU A 58 4.48 2.25 -3.57
CA GLU A 58 3.40 1.31 -3.88
C GLU A 58 2.11 1.68 -3.16
N ILE A 59 0.99 1.68 -3.91
CA ILE A 59 -0.39 1.86 -3.41
C ILE A 59 -1.36 1.05 -4.27
N HIS A 60 -2.29 0.35 -3.64
CA HIS A 60 -3.30 -0.45 -4.34
C HIS A 60 -4.66 0.24 -4.34
N PRO A 61 -5.32 0.49 -5.50
CA PRO A 61 -6.57 1.25 -5.58
C PRO A 61 -7.69 0.65 -4.71
N TRP A 62 -7.84 -0.66 -4.68
CA TRP A 62 -8.92 -1.33 -3.93
C TRP A 62 -8.79 -1.25 -2.40
N ARG A 63 -7.61 -0.85 -1.88
CA ARG A 63 -7.42 -0.70 -0.43
C ARG A 63 -7.94 0.62 0.11
N LEU A 64 -8.31 1.54 -0.77
CA LEU A 64 -9.05 2.78 -0.50
C LEU A 64 -10.35 2.82 -1.29
N PRO A 65 -11.31 1.91 -1.01
CA PRO A 65 -12.62 1.99 -1.64
C PRO A 65 -13.41 3.18 -1.08
N GLY A 66 -14.47 3.55 -1.77
CA GLY A 66 -15.31 4.66 -1.36
C GLY A 66 -14.93 5.95 -2.08
N ASN A 67 -14.70 7.03 -1.35
CA ASN A 67 -14.49 8.34 -1.95
C ASN A 67 -13.17 8.41 -2.75
N PRO A 68 -13.21 8.56 -4.08
CA PRO A 68 -12.02 8.66 -4.92
C PRO A 68 -11.15 9.91 -4.63
N ASP A 69 -11.70 10.96 -4.01
CA ASP A 69 -10.93 12.15 -3.61
C ASP A 69 -9.75 11.79 -2.70
N LEU A 70 -9.81 10.64 -2.01
CA LEU A 70 -8.68 10.17 -1.21
C LEU A 70 -7.49 9.68 -2.02
N TRP A 71 -7.69 9.21 -3.23
CA TRP A 71 -6.54 8.91 -4.11
C TRP A 71 -5.74 10.17 -4.39
N ALA A 72 -6.41 11.29 -4.68
CA ALA A 72 -5.76 12.59 -4.84
C ALA A 72 -5.01 13.02 -3.56
N ASP A 73 -5.60 12.82 -2.38
CA ASP A 73 -4.96 13.11 -1.09
C ASP A 73 -3.66 12.33 -0.91
N VAL A 74 -3.71 11.01 -1.10
CA VAL A 74 -2.55 10.14 -0.94
C VAL A 74 -1.46 10.48 -1.96
N PHE A 75 -1.81 10.68 -3.23
CA PHE A 75 -0.83 11.03 -4.27
C PHE A 75 -0.15 12.38 -4.01
N GLN A 76 -0.88 13.38 -3.55
CA GLN A 76 -0.30 14.66 -3.18
C GLN A 76 0.67 14.53 -1.99
N LYS A 77 0.33 13.72 -0.99
CA LYS A 77 1.20 13.42 0.14
C LYS A 77 2.46 12.65 -0.31
N ILE A 78 2.31 11.65 -1.19
CA ILE A 78 3.44 10.93 -1.82
C ILE A 78 4.37 11.93 -2.53
N LYS A 79 3.83 12.80 -3.37
CA LYS A 79 4.61 13.84 -4.07
C LYS A 79 5.31 14.79 -3.12
N ALA A 80 4.61 15.26 -2.09
CA ALA A 80 5.14 16.17 -1.08
C ALA A 80 6.33 15.56 -0.30
N ASN A 81 6.34 14.25 -0.13
CA ASN A 81 7.42 13.49 0.50
C ASN A 81 8.60 13.18 -0.46
N GLY A 82 8.60 13.74 -1.66
CA GLY A 82 9.74 13.67 -2.58
C GLY A 82 9.71 12.49 -3.55
N PHE A 83 8.71 11.63 -3.50
CA PHE A 83 8.51 10.58 -4.51
C PHE A 83 8.15 11.21 -5.87
N ASN A 84 8.54 10.55 -6.93
CA ASN A 84 8.23 10.97 -8.29
C ASN A 84 7.41 9.94 -9.07
N THR A 85 7.18 8.78 -8.49
CA THR A 85 6.50 7.65 -9.15
C THR A 85 5.60 6.95 -8.15
N VAL A 86 4.55 6.32 -8.66
CA VAL A 86 3.69 5.38 -7.95
C VAL A 86 3.63 4.08 -8.71
N SER A 87 3.82 2.98 -8.01
CA SER A 87 3.58 1.63 -8.49
C SER A 87 2.24 1.12 -7.94
N PHE A 88 1.52 0.31 -8.73
CA PHE A 88 0.22 -0.18 -8.31
C PHE A 88 -0.14 -1.52 -8.94
N TYR A 89 -0.69 -2.41 -8.12
CA TYR A 89 -1.34 -3.62 -8.62
C TYR A 89 -2.77 -3.34 -9.09
N VAL A 90 -3.26 -4.21 -9.98
CA VAL A 90 -4.68 -4.33 -10.31
C VAL A 90 -5.15 -5.73 -9.95
N ASN A 91 -6.18 -5.84 -9.13
CA ASN A 91 -6.66 -7.12 -8.62
C ASN A 91 -7.68 -7.74 -9.58
N TRP A 92 -7.29 -8.82 -10.26
CA TRP A 92 -8.14 -9.51 -11.23
C TRP A 92 -9.50 -9.93 -10.65
N ALA A 93 -9.54 -10.45 -9.41
CA ALA A 93 -10.79 -10.91 -8.80
C ALA A 93 -11.85 -9.82 -8.64
N LEU A 94 -11.42 -8.57 -8.44
CA LEU A 94 -12.35 -7.43 -8.26
C LEU A 94 -12.94 -6.92 -9.57
N HIS A 95 -12.19 -7.08 -10.66
CA HIS A 95 -12.63 -6.62 -11.99
C HIS A 95 -13.32 -7.72 -12.80
N PHE A 96 -13.11 -8.98 -12.45
CA PHE A 96 -13.71 -10.15 -13.08
C PHE A 96 -14.25 -11.12 -12.03
N PRO A 97 -15.26 -10.74 -11.25
CA PRO A 97 -15.90 -11.64 -10.29
C PRO A 97 -16.49 -12.90 -10.94
N THR A 98 -16.76 -12.85 -12.24
CA THR A 98 -17.17 -13.98 -13.09
C THR A 98 -16.34 -14.00 -14.37
N PRO A 99 -16.22 -15.16 -15.07
CA PRO A 99 -15.45 -15.26 -16.32
C PRO A 99 -15.95 -14.33 -17.44
N ASP A 100 -17.25 -14.06 -17.47
CA ASP A 100 -17.95 -13.29 -18.49
C ASP A 100 -18.40 -11.91 -18.00
N THR A 101 -17.82 -11.40 -16.93
CA THR A 101 -18.15 -10.07 -16.39
C THR A 101 -18.18 -9.04 -17.50
N ASN A 102 -19.35 -8.37 -17.66
CA ASN A 102 -19.64 -7.41 -18.75
C ASN A 102 -19.26 -7.94 -20.14
N GLY A 103 -19.56 -9.22 -20.44
CA GLY A 103 -19.24 -9.83 -21.73
C GLY A 103 -17.74 -10.04 -21.97
N GLY A 104 -16.94 -10.13 -20.90
CA GLY A 104 -15.48 -10.30 -20.94
C GLY A 104 -14.69 -8.98 -20.98
N GLU A 105 -15.36 -7.82 -20.89
CA GLU A 105 -14.67 -6.50 -20.80
C GLU A 105 -14.31 -6.12 -19.36
N GLY A 106 -14.79 -6.88 -18.35
CA GLY A 106 -14.55 -6.61 -16.95
C GLY A 106 -15.37 -5.46 -16.37
N ASP A 107 -15.26 -5.26 -15.08
CA ASP A 107 -15.91 -4.18 -14.35
C ASP A 107 -14.87 -3.12 -13.93
N PHE A 108 -14.92 -1.98 -14.62
CA PHE A 108 -14.10 -0.79 -14.39
C PHE A 108 -15.01 0.44 -14.22
N GLU A 109 -16.09 0.28 -13.46
CA GLU A 109 -17.15 1.26 -13.30
C GLU A 109 -16.62 2.62 -12.82
N ALA A 110 -16.95 3.66 -13.60
CA ALA A 110 -16.50 5.03 -13.36
C ALA A 110 -17.04 5.59 -12.02
N GLY A 111 -16.16 6.29 -11.29
CA GLY A 111 -16.50 6.91 -10.01
C GLY A 111 -16.60 5.94 -8.82
N THR A 112 -16.23 4.68 -9.02
CA THR A 112 -16.15 3.67 -7.94
C THR A 112 -14.70 3.30 -7.64
N TYR A 113 -14.48 2.43 -6.66
CA TYR A 113 -13.14 1.88 -6.35
C TYR A 113 -12.54 1.02 -7.48
N ARG A 114 -13.34 0.71 -8.51
CA ARG A 114 -12.93 -0.02 -9.72
C ARG A 114 -12.50 0.90 -10.86
N ASP A 115 -12.59 2.22 -10.69
CA ASP A 115 -12.25 3.22 -11.71
C ASP A 115 -10.73 3.42 -11.81
N ILE A 116 -10.06 2.53 -12.54
CA ILE A 116 -8.61 2.61 -12.75
C ILE A 116 -8.22 3.85 -13.58
N GLU A 117 -9.08 4.32 -14.48
CA GLU A 117 -8.81 5.55 -15.26
C GLU A 117 -8.72 6.78 -14.35
N LEU A 118 -9.65 6.94 -13.41
CA LEU A 118 -9.64 8.04 -12.43
C LEU A 118 -8.42 7.93 -11.52
N PHE A 119 -8.08 6.72 -11.03
CA PHE A 119 -6.89 6.49 -10.21
C PHE A 119 -5.61 6.97 -10.92
N ILE A 120 -5.45 6.62 -12.19
CA ILE A 120 -4.31 7.05 -13.01
C ILE A 120 -4.34 8.57 -13.22
N GLN A 121 -5.51 9.15 -13.46
CA GLN A 121 -5.63 10.59 -13.67
C GLN A 121 -5.27 11.38 -12.41
N GLU A 122 -5.64 10.92 -11.22
CA GLU A 122 -5.29 11.58 -9.96
C GLU A 122 -3.78 11.52 -9.66
N ALA A 123 -3.12 10.42 -9.97
CA ALA A 123 -1.66 10.34 -9.90
C ALA A 123 -0.98 11.34 -10.88
N LYS A 124 -1.52 11.43 -12.10
CA LYS A 124 -1.07 12.42 -13.09
C LYS A 124 -1.26 13.85 -12.61
N ASN A 125 -2.42 14.16 -12.02
CA ASN A 125 -2.72 15.48 -11.46
C ASN A 125 -1.74 15.86 -10.35
N ALA A 126 -1.32 14.90 -9.53
CA ALA A 126 -0.30 15.08 -8.50
C ALA A 126 1.13 15.22 -9.07
N GLY A 127 1.35 14.98 -10.36
CA GLY A 127 2.67 15.02 -10.99
C GLY A 127 3.55 13.81 -10.68
N LEU A 128 2.95 12.63 -10.67
CA LEU A 128 3.63 11.35 -10.40
C LEU A 128 3.63 10.48 -11.66
N TRP A 129 4.79 9.90 -11.97
CA TRP A 129 4.88 8.80 -12.93
C TRP A 129 4.20 7.56 -12.36
N MET A 130 3.91 6.57 -13.21
CA MET A 130 3.30 5.33 -12.74
C MET A 130 3.96 4.09 -13.34
N ILE A 131 4.00 3.04 -12.53
CA ILE A 131 4.37 1.66 -12.92
C ILE A 131 3.13 0.80 -12.72
N ALA A 132 2.57 0.28 -13.80
CA ALA A 132 1.40 -0.60 -13.71
C ALA A 132 1.83 -2.06 -13.50
N ARG A 133 1.19 -2.75 -12.55
CA ARG A 133 1.48 -4.15 -12.20
C ARG A 133 0.19 -5.00 -12.24
N PRO A 134 -0.34 -5.29 -13.43
CA PRO A 134 -1.66 -5.93 -13.57
C PRO A 134 -1.65 -7.45 -13.37
N GLY A 135 -0.53 -8.09 -13.19
CA GLY A 135 -0.44 -9.53 -13.01
C GLY A 135 -0.36 -10.34 -14.31
N PRO A 136 -1.14 -11.45 -14.46
CA PRO A 136 -2.41 -11.85 -13.82
C PRO A 136 -2.34 -12.21 -12.33
N TYR A 137 -1.24 -12.78 -11.86
CA TYR A 137 -0.96 -13.01 -10.46
C TYR A 137 -0.21 -11.81 -9.88
N ILE A 138 -0.63 -11.31 -8.73
CA ILE A 138 -0.05 -10.10 -8.14
C ILE A 138 0.56 -10.31 -6.75
N ASN A 139 0.33 -11.48 -6.11
CA ASN A 139 0.57 -11.62 -4.68
C ASN A 139 -0.25 -10.59 -3.90
N GLY A 140 0.30 -9.42 -3.68
CA GLY A 140 -0.38 -8.24 -3.15
C GLY A 140 -0.94 -8.42 -1.75
N GLU A 141 -0.53 -9.52 -1.09
CA GLU A 141 -1.01 -10.04 0.18
C GLU A 141 -2.54 -9.93 0.29
N THR A 142 -3.18 -10.41 -0.77
CA THR A 142 -4.63 -10.52 -0.88
C THR A 142 -5.03 -11.96 -1.18
N THR A 143 -6.26 -12.31 -0.84
CA THR A 143 -6.76 -13.69 -1.02
C THR A 143 -6.41 -14.27 -2.39
N GLY A 144 -5.80 -15.45 -2.39
CA GLY A 144 -5.41 -16.17 -3.62
C GLY A 144 -4.40 -15.45 -4.52
N GLY A 145 -3.72 -14.40 -4.03
CA GLY A 145 -2.80 -13.58 -4.85
C GLY A 145 -3.50 -12.81 -5.97
N GLY A 146 -4.76 -12.42 -5.76
CA GLY A 146 -5.58 -11.66 -6.70
C GLY A 146 -6.32 -12.50 -7.73
N PHE A 147 -6.19 -13.81 -7.72
CA PHE A 147 -6.99 -14.69 -8.59
C PHE A 147 -8.47 -14.66 -8.21
N PRO A 148 -9.38 -14.57 -9.17
CA PRO A 148 -10.78 -14.84 -8.93
C PRO A 148 -10.99 -16.27 -8.46
N GLY A 149 -11.87 -16.48 -7.50
CA GLY A 149 -12.14 -17.81 -6.95
C GLY A 149 -12.58 -18.82 -8.02
N TRP A 150 -13.35 -18.37 -9.03
CA TRP A 150 -13.81 -19.25 -10.12
C TRP A 150 -12.68 -19.89 -10.95
N VAL A 151 -11.48 -19.27 -10.97
CA VAL A 151 -10.31 -19.84 -11.71
C VAL A 151 -9.92 -21.19 -11.14
N GLY A 152 -10.03 -21.38 -9.83
CA GLY A 152 -9.77 -22.66 -9.17
C GLY A 152 -10.76 -23.79 -9.53
N ASN A 153 -11.94 -23.44 -10.08
CA ASN A 153 -12.96 -24.42 -10.50
C ASN A 153 -12.83 -24.85 -11.96
N ILE A 154 -11.94 -24.24 -12.74
CA ILE A 154 -11.68 -24.65 -14.10
C ILE A 154 -10.92 -25.98 -14.09
N ALA A 155 -11.44 -26.97 -14.83
CA ALA A 155 -10.84 -28.29 -14.90
C ALA A 155 -9.36 -28.23 -15.33
N GLY A 156 -8.47 -28.82 -14.56
CA GLY A 156 -7.03 -28.86 -14.82
C GLY A 156 -6.28 -27.57 -14.53
N VAL A 157 -6.88 -26.58 -13.84
CA VAL A 157 -6.28 -25.25 -13.56
C VAL A 157 -5.88 -25.06 -12.10
N LEU A 158 -6.12 -26.02 -11.24
CA LEU A 158 -5.71 -25.91 -9.84
C LEU A 158 -4.21 -25.65 -9.68
N SER A 159 -3.89 -24.88 -8.65
CA SER A 159 -2.50 -24.59 -8.33
C SER A 159 -1.70 -25.82 -7.96
N ARG A 160 -0.39 -25.75 -8.22
CA ARG A 160 0.56 -26.67 -7.61
C ARG A 160 0.33 -26.72 -6.11
N VAL A 161 0.05 -27.90 -5.61
CA VAL A 161 0.24 -28.22 -4.19
C VAL A 161 1.68 -28.75 -4.09
N PRO A 162 2.59 -28.08 -3.33
CA PRO A 162 3.92 -28.63 -3.14
C PRO A 162 3.79 -29.97 -2.41
N SER A 163 4.35 -31.02 -2.98
CA SER A 163 4.56 -32.28 -2.24
C SER A 163 5.70 -32.05 -1.24
N SER A 164 5.42 -32.28 0.01
CA SER A 164 6.46 -32.33 1.05
C SER A 164 7.30 -33.61 0.99
N SER A 165 7.06 -34.52 0.01
CA SER A 165 7.58 -35.88 0.11
C SER A 165 7.75 -36.68 -1.19
N GLY A 166 8.04 -36.07 -2.35
CA GLY A 166 8.46 -36.94 -3.43
C GLY A 166 8.21 -36.51 -4.88
N PRO A 167 8.70 -37.27 -5.86
CA PRO A 167 8.78 -36.88 -7.27
C PRO A 167 7.48 -37.00 -8.08
N ASN A 168 6.33 -37.18 -7.45
CA ASN A 168 5.04 -37.41 -8.10
C ASN A 168 4.08 -36.21 -8.02
N ASP A 169 4.60 -34.97 -7.88
CA ASP A 169 3.78 -33.78 -7.93
C ASP A 169 3.19 -33.62 -9.33
N GLU A 170 1.89 -33.80 -9.46
CA GLU A 170 1.17 -33.27 -10.62
C GLU A 170 1.25 -31.73 -10.53
N PRO A 171 1.94 -31.07 -11.48
CA PRO A 171 2.00 -29.63 -11.47
C PRO A 171 0.60 -29.08 -11.72
N GLY A 172 0.10 -28.22 -10.81
CA GLY A 172 -1.06 -27.38 -11.08
C GLY A 172 -0.81 -26.54 -12.34
N SER A 173 -1.88 -26.09 -12.98
CA SER A 173 -1.80 -25.39 -14.27
C SER A 173 -1.87 -23.88 -14.14
N LEU A 174 -2.01 -23.34 -12.92
CA LEU A 174 -1.91 -21.90 -12.68
C LEU A 174 -0.49 -21.39 -12.97
N ARG A 175 -0.40 -20.20 -13.55
CA ARG A 175 0.87 -19.58 -13.92
C ARG A 175 1.70 -20.46 -14.89
N THR A 176 1.01 -21.10 -15.83
CA THR A 176 1.62 -21.90 -16.89
C THR A 176 0.95 -21.60 -18.23
N ASN A 177 1.49 -22.16 -19.31
CA ASN A 177 0.89 -22.08 -20.66
C ASN A 177 -0.26 -23.08 -20.89
N ASN A 178 -0.89 -23.57 -19.83
CA ASN A 178 -2.08 -24.41 -19.94
C ASN A 178 -3.20 -23.65 -20.69
N PRO A 179 -3.82 -24.26 -21.73
CA PRO A 179 -4.81 -23.57 -22.54
C PRO A 179 -6.02 -23.07 -21.75
N ASN A 180 -6.51 -23.81 -20.76
CA ASN A 180 -7.66 -23.42 -19.95
C ASN A 180 -7.31 -22.21 -19.05
N TYR A 181 -6.11 -22.21 -18.49
CA TYR A 181 -5.63 -21.05 -17.71
C TYR A 181 -5.39 -19.85 -18.61
N THR A 182 -4.81 -20.04 -19.80
CA THR A 182 -4.63 -18.96 -20.78
C THR A 182 -5.97 -18.36 -21.19
N GLN A 183 -6.97 -19.19 -21.47
CA GLN A 183 -8.32 -18.72 -21.77
C GLN A 183 -8.94 -17.92 -20.61
N ALA A 184 -8.66 -18.30 -19.38
CA ALA A 184 -9.20 -17.63 -18.20
C ALA A 184 -8.65 -16.20 -18.00
N TRP A 185 -7.33 -16.00 -18.11
CA TRP A 185 -6.72 -14.70 -17.82
C TRP A 185 -6.70 -13.73 -19.02
N THR A 186 -6.81 -14.22 -20.24
CA THR A 186 -6.69 -13.40 -21.46
C THR A 186 -7.71 -12.25 -21.52
N PRO A 187 -9.01 -12.43 -21.21
CA PRO A 187 -9.96 -11.32 -21.21
C PRO A 187 -9.57 -10.21 -20.24
N TYR A 188 -9.24 -10.57 -19.00
CA TYR A 188 -8.79 -9.62 -17.99
C TYR A 188 -7.56 -8.84 -18.44
N LEU A 189 -6.51 -9.56 -18.85
CA LEU A 189 -5.26 -8.91 -19.23
C LEU A 189 -5.42 -8.03 -20.48
N THR A 190 -6.30 -8.42 -21.39
CA THR A 190 -6.68 -7.60 -22.55
C THR A 190 -7.37 -6.31 -22.14
N ALA A 191 -8.36 -6.39 -21.25
CA ALA A 191 -9.12 -5.23 -20.80
C ALA A 191 -8.23 -4.21 -20.08
N ILE A 192 -7.44 -4.65 -19.10
CA ILE A 192 -6.53 -3.74 -18.37
C ILE A 192 -5.38 -3.23 -19.25
N SER A 193 -4.89 -4.02 -20.21
CA SER A 193 -3.88 -3.57 -21.16
C SER A 193 -4.36 -2.40 -22.02
N LYS A 194 -5.62 -2.41 -22.45
CA LYS A 194 -6.22 -1.29 -23.17
C LYS A 194 -6.25 0.00 -22.32
N ILE A 195 -6.56 -0.12 -21.03
CA ILE A 195 -6.51 1.02 -20.08
C ILE A 195 -5.08 1.54 -19.94
N ILE A 196 -4.10 0.67 -19.70
CA ILE A 196 -2.70 1.03 -19.59
C ILE A 196 -2.20 1.70 -20.89
N ALA A 197 -2.52 1.13 -22.04
CA ALA A 197 -2.10 1.68 -23.33
C ALA A 197 -2.64 3.10 -23.59
N ARG A 198 -3.88 3.38 -23.20
CA ARG A 198 -4.43 4.76 -23.32
C ARG A 198 -3.70 5.74 -22.41
N ASN A 199 -3.21 5.28 -21.25
CA ASN A 199 -2.60 6.09 -20.21
C ASN A 199 -1.07 6.00 -20.16
N GLN A 200 -0.42 5.35 -21.13
CA GLN A 200 1.04 5.36 -21.22
C GLN A 200 1.57 6.73 -21.70
N ILE A 201 2.82 7.02 -21.42
CA ILE A 201 3.46 8.33 -21.66
C ILE A 201 3.35 8.79 -23.12
N THR A 202 3.38 7.88 -24.08
CA THR A 202 3.24 8.19 -25.51
C THR A 202 1.86 8.76 -25.87
N ASN A 203 0.85 8.52 -25.05
CA ASN A 203 -0.51 9.01 -25.20
C ASN A 203 -0.82 10.16 -24.21
N GLY A 204 0.22 10.73 -23.57
CA GLY A 204 0.10 11.82 -22.61
C GLY A 204 -0.32 11.39 -21.20
N GLY A 205 -0.36 10.09 -20.93
CA GLY A 205 -0.59 9.56 -19.58
C GLY A 205 0.69 9.46 -18.75
N PRO A 206 0.60 9.13 -17.47
CA PRO A 206 1.74 9.07 -16.56
C PRO A 206 2.47 7.72 -16.55
N ILE A 207 1.93 6.67 -17.19
CA ILE A 207 2.49 5.30 -17.10
C ILE A 207 3.75 5.20 -17.95
N ILE A 208 4.86 4.87 -17.31
CA ILE A 208 6.19 4.77 -17.93
C ILE A 208 6.71 3.34 -18.05
N LEU A 209 6.26 2.44 -17.20
CA LEU A 209 6.65 1.03 -17.15
C LEU A 209 5.43 0.16 -16.89
N VAL A 210 5.50 -1.09 -17.32
CA VAL A 210 4.52 -2.13 -16.97
C VAL A 210 5.25 -3.39 -16.52
N GLN A 211 4.84 -3.96 -15.39
CA GLN A 211 5.38 -5.22 -14.90
C GLN A 211 4.58 -6.39 -15.47
N ALA A 212 5.27 -7.44 -15.89
CA ALA A 212 4.67 -8.71 -16.26
C ALA A 212 4.79 -9.69 -15.09
N GLU A 213 3.64 -10.23 -14.67
CA GLU A 213 3.54 -11.17 -13.56
C GLU A 213 4.05 -10.60 -12.23
N ASN A 214 4.26 -11.42 -11.22
CA ASN A 214 4.86 -11.05 -9.94
C ASN A 214 5.69 -12.19 -9.38
N GLU A 215 6.95 -11.91 -9.02
CA GLU A 215 7.87 -12.87 -8.40
C GLU A 215 7.85 -14.26 -9.09
N PHE A 216 7.90 -14.29 -10.41
CA PHE A 216 7.69 -15.47 -11.20
C PHE A 216 9.01 -16.10 -11.64
N SER A 217 9.14 -17.41 -11.46
CA SER A 217 10.39 -18.13 -11.76
C SER A 217 10.37 -18.76 -13.15
N ALA A 218 11.51 -18.72 -13.84
CA ALA A 218 11.66 -19.35 -15.15
C ALA A 218 11.64 -20.90 -15.07
N GLY A 219 11.04 -21.52 -16.09
CA GLY A 219 11.00 -22.96 -16.24
C GLY A 219 10.37 -23.35 -17.58
N ALA A 220 10.34 -24.65 -17.88
CA ALA A 220 9.94 -25.14 -19.19
C ALA A 220 8.51 -24.80 -19.61
N THR A 221 7.58 -24.65 -18.64
CA THR A 221 6.18 -24.27 -18.88
C THR A 221 5.91 -22.80 -18.57
N GLN A 222 6.82 -22.14 -17.89
CA GLN A 222 6.72 -20.76 -17.44
C GLN A 222 7.17 -19.77 -18.51
N SER A 223 8.23 -20.06 -19.28
CA SER A 223 8.71 -19.16 -20.34
C SER A 223 7.66 -18.91 -21.44
N PRO A 224 6.98 -19.93 -21.99
CA PRO A 224 5.88 -19.73 -22.91
C PRO A 224 4.71 -18.93 -22.31
N TYR A 225 4.40 -19.13 -21.03
CA TYR A 225 3.36 -18.36 -20.33
C TYR A 225 3.77 -16.87 -20.20
N MET A 226 4.99 -16.60 -19.71
CA MET A 226 5.49 -15.23 -19.59
C MET A 226 5.51 -14.52 -20.95
N GLN A 227 5.91 -15.23 -22.01
CA GLN A 227 5.86 -14.71 -23.38
C GLN A 227 4.43 -14.39 -23.82
N ALA A 228 3.45 -15.22 -23.46
CA ALA A 228 2.04 -14.98 -23.77
C ALA A 228 1.51 -13.71 -23.05
N VAL A 229 1.90 -13.48 -21.80
CA VAL A 229 1.61 -12.24 -21.06
C VAL A 229 2.20 -11.02 -21.79
N ILE A 230 3.49 -11.07 -22.13
CA ILE A 230 4.20 -10.00 -22.88
C ILE A 230 3.51 -9.75 -24.23
N ASN A 231 3.18 -10.80 -24.96
CA ASN A 231 2.51 -10.69 -26.26
C ASN A 231 1.14 -10.04 -26.12
N THR A 232 0.40 -10.33 -25.07
CA THR A 232 -0.91 -9.70 -24.79
C THR A 232 -0.76 -8.21 -24.55
N TYR A 233 0.24 -7.77 -23.79
CA TYR A 233 0.55 -6.35 -23.62
C TYR A 233 0.83 -5.68 -24.97
N ARG A 234 1.73 -6.27 -25.76
CA ARG A 234 2.14 -5.70 -27.06
C ARG A 234 1.00 -5.67 -28.07
N ALA A 235 0.15 -6.72 -28.11
CA ALA A 235 -1.03 -6.78 -28.98
C ALA A 235 -2.07 -5.72 -28.64
N ASN A 236 -2.16 -5.28 -27.39
CA ASN A 236 -3.07 -4.25 -26.92
C ASN A 236 -2.47 -2.83 -26.90
N GLY A 237 -1.33 -2.62 -27.58
CA GLY A 237 -0.80 -1.28 -27.83
C GLY A 237 0.16 -0.74 -26.78
N ILE A 238 0.60 -1.52 -25.83
CA ILE A 238 1.64 -1.11 -24.87
C ILE A 238 2.99 -1.08 -25.58
N VAL A 239 3.66 0.08 -25.58
CA VAL A 239 4.97 0.32 -26.23
C VAL A 239 6.05 0.79 -25.26
N ILE A 240 5.70 1.00 -24.00
CA ILE A 240 6.65 1.30 -22.92
C ILE A 240 7.42 0.03 -22.52
N PRO A 241 8.58 0.15 -21.85
CA PRO A 241 9.32 -1.00 -21.38
C PRO A 241 8.54 -1.87 -20.43
N ILE A 242 8.76 -3.19 -20.53
CA ILE A 242 8.19 -4.21 -19.64
C ILE A 242 9.26 -4.59 -18.63
N THR A 243 8.85 -4.66 -17.34
CA THR A 243 9.67 -5.10 -16.23
C THR A 243 9.20 -6.45 -15.70
N HIS A 244 10.02 -7.08 -14.90
CA HIS A 244 9.68 -8.22 -14.07
C HIS A 244 10.44 -8.11 -12.75
N ASN A 245 9.80 -8.42 -11.60
CA ASN A 245 10.47 -8.50 -10.31
C ASN A 245 10.73 -9.98 -9.95
N ASP A 246 11.98 -10.29 -9.64
CA ASP A 246 12.35 -11.60 -9.10
C ASP A 246 12.22 -11.60 -7.58
N GLN A 247 11.85 -12.76 -7.02
CA GLN A 247 11.61 -12.91 -5.58
C GLN A 247 12.87 -12.63 -4.73
N HIS A 248 14.05 -12.79 -5.32
CA HIS A 248 15.32 -12.57 -4.62
C HIS A 248 16.30 -11.77 -5.46
N ALA A 249 16.88 -10.75 -4.86
CA ALA A 249 17.99 -10.03 -5.45
C ALA A 249 19.15 -10.98 -5.76
N GLY A 250 19.63 -10.98 -7.00
CA GLY A 250 20.80 -11.77 -7.43
C GLY A 250 20.51 -13.12 -8.07
N ALA A 251 19.27 -13.54 -8.18
CA ALA A 251 18.89 -14.65 -9.07
C ALA A 251 18.90 -14.18 -10.53
N ALA A 252 20.02 -13.66 -10.99
CA ALA A 252 20.20 -13.21 -12.38
C ALA A 252 19.91 -14.38 -13.33
N GLY A 253 18.66 -14.50 -13.73
CA GLY A 253 18.27 -15.63 -14.55
C GLY A 253 16.84 -15.59 -15.02
N ASN A 254 15.93 -15.21 -14.17
CA ASN A 254 14.50 -15.28 -14.45
C ASN A 254 14.06 -14.15 -15.39
N PHE A 255 13.90 -14.47 -16.67
CA PHE A 255 13.40 -13.54 -17.69
C PHE A 255 14.26 -12.26 -17.87
N SER A 256 15.51 -12.27 -17.39
CA SER A 256 16.46 -11.18 -17.58
C SER A 256 16.75 -10.95 -19.08
N PRO A 257 16.86 -9.68 -19.55
CA PRO A 257 17.25 -9.39 -20.92
C PRO A 257 18.63 -9.91 -21.29
N ASP A 258 19.55 -10.06 -20.33
CA ASP A 258 20.91 -10.58 -20.56
C ASP A 258 20.94 -12.05 -20.93
N LEU A 259 19.98 -12.83 -20.46
CA LEU A 259 19.84 -14.23 -20.84
C LEU A 259 19.10 -14.39 -22.15
N GLY A 260 18.30 -13.38 -22.52
CA GLY A 260 17.46 -13.44 -23.71
C GLY A 260 16.48 -14.62 -23.67
N GLY A 261 15.91 -14.93 -24.82
CA GLY A 261 15.01 -16.06 -24.97
C GLY A 261 13.54 -15.73 -24.70
N GLU A 262 12.73 -16.77 -24.64
CA GLU A 262 11.29 -16.66 -24.49
C GLU A 262 10.90 -16.12 -23.12
N GLY A 263 10.06 -15.11 -23.09
CA GLY A 263 9.60 -14.46 -21.86
C GLY A 263 10.55 -13.38 -21.30
N ALA A 264 11.70 -13.08 -21.96
CA ALA A 264 12.61 -12.06 -21.50
C ALA A 264 11.96 -10.67 -21.52
N VAL A 265 12.13 -9.92 -20.42
CA VAL A 265 11.63 -8.54 -20.26
C VAL A 265 12.66 -7.52 -20.74
N ASN A 266 12.26 -6.24 -20.74
CA ASN A 266 13.17 -5.15 -21.15
C ASN A 266 14.10 -4.72 -20.00
N ILE A 267 13.57 -4.68 -18.79
CA ILE A 267 14.27 -4.24 -17.58
C ILE A 267 13.98 -5.26 -16.48
N TYR A 268 15.03 -5.88 -15.97
CA TYR A 268 14.96 -6.84 -14.89
C TYR A 268 15.00 -6.16 -13.54
N CYS A 269 14.10 -6.57 -12.63
CA CYS A 269 14.03 -6.09 -11.27
C CYS A 269 14.09 -7.28 -10.29
N GLY A 270 14.38 -7.02 -9.04
CA GLY A 270 14.33 -8.02 -7.99
C GLY A 270 13.92 -7.43 -6.66
N ASP A 271 13.31 -8.22 -5.83
CA ASP A 271 12.87 -7.83 -4.51
C ASP A 271 14.03 -7.95 -3.51
N SER A 272 14.10 -7.02 -2.59
CA SER A 272 15.09 -7.03 -1.52
C SER A 272 14.43 -6.60 -0.20
N TYR A 273 14.74 -7.36 0.84
CA TYR A 273 14.29 -7.08 2.19
C TYR A 273 15.53 -6.79 3.05
N PRO A 274 15.99 -5.52 3.10
CA PRO A 274 17.19 -5.15 3.82
C PRO A 274 17.20 -5.66 5.25
N GLN A 275 18.13 -6.57 5.58
CA GLN A 275 18.27 -7.20 6.90
C GLN A 275 17.03 -7.93 7.46
N GLY A 276 16.03 -8.19 6.61
CA GLY A 276 14.75 -8.77 7.02
C GLY A 276 13.89 -7.83 7.87
N ILE A 277 12.70 -8.27 8.19
CA ILE A 277 11.79 -7.54 9.09
C ILE A 277 12.21 -7.83 10.54
N ASN A 278 12.65 -6.82 11.25
CA ASN A 278 12.96 -6.91 12.67
C ASN A 278 11.98 -6.01 13.46
N PRO A 279 10.98 -6.59 14.14
CA PRO A 279 9.97 -5.80 14.86
C PRO A 279 10.53 -5.03 16.06
N GLY A 280 11.77 -5.31 16.48
CA GLY A 280 12.46 -4.55 17.52
C GLY A 280 13.16 -3.28 17.01
N LEU A 281 13.16 -3.00 15.70
CA LEU A 281 13.74 -1.78 15.15
C LEU A 281 12.73 -0.63 15.16
N THR A 282 13.21 0.57 15.44
CA THR A 282 12.44 1.80 15.29
C THR A 282 12.40 2.26 13.82
N ASN A 283 11.50 3.18 13.48
CA ASN A 283 11.45 3.77 12.13
C ASN A 283 12.78 4.41 11.72
N ALA A 284 13.48 5.07 12.64
CA ALA A 284 14.79 5.65 12.39
C ALA A 284 15.86 4.57 12.09
N ASP A 285 15.75 3.41 12.73
CA ASP A 285 16.63 2.28 12.45
C ASP A 285 16.42 1.71 11.05
N TYR A 286 15.15 1.63 10.58
CA TYR A 286 14.84 1.19 9.22
C TYR A 286 15.38 2.15 8.17
N GLU A 287 15.27 3.45 8.37
CA GLU A 287 15.85 4.45 7.47
C GLU A 287 17.37 4.21 7.29
N ASN A 288 18.08 4.03 8.39
CA ASN A 288 19.52 3.77 8.35
C ASN A 288 19.87 2.42 7.72
N VAL A 289 19.04 1.40 7.93
CA VAL A 289 19.21 0.08 7.31
C VAL A 289 19.06 0.18 5.80
N PHE A 290 18.07 0.91 5.31
CA PHE A 290 17.86 1.11 3.89
C PHE A 290 19.10 1.74 3.22
N TYR A 291 19.63 2.83 3.75
CA TYR A 291 20.88 3.43 3.25
C TYR A 291 22.05 2.45 3.24
N LYS A 292 22.20 1.66 4.29
CA LYS A 292 23.29 0.69 4.42
C LYS A 292 23.23 -0.39 3.37
N ASP A 293 22.06 -0.94 3.12
CA ASP A 293 21.90 -2.03 2.18
C ASP A 293 21.95 -1.58 0.74
N THR A 294 21.34 -0.47 0.42
CA THR A 294 21.47 0.18 -0.90
C THR A 294 22.93 0.42 -1.27
N TYR A 295 23.72 0.71 -0.28
CA TYR A 295 25.10 1.03 -0.38
C TYR A 295 26.04 -0.19 -0.40
N ASN A 296 25.73 -1.24 0.35
CA ASN A 296 26.57 -2.45 0.39
C ASN A 296 26.42 -3.29 -0.87
N HIS A 297 25.57 -2.93 -1.77
CA HIS A 297 25.05 -3.95 -2.65
C HIS A 297 25.43 -3.76 -4.10
N THR A 298 26.25 -4.59 -4.47
CA THR A 298 26.17 -5.49 -5.62
C THR A 298 24.87 -6.33 -5.68
N GLN A 299 23.99 -6.27 -4.70
CA GLN A 299 22.80 -7.10 -4.56
C GLN A 299 21.52 -6.33 -4.31
N PHE A 300 21.56 -5.04 -4.06
CA PHE A 300 20.33 -4.25 -3.99
C PHE A 300 19.83 -4.03 -5.40
N VAL A 301 18.73 -4.63 -5.67
CA VAL A 301 18.17 -4.65 -6.99
C VAL A 301 17.05 -3.65 -7.05
N GLY A 302 17.39 -2.54 -7.58
CA GLY A 302 16.50 -1.89 -8.48
C GLY A 302 16.53 -2.63 -9.83
N CYS A 303 15.78 -2.14 -10.78
CA CYS A 303 15.79 -2.72 -12.10
C CYS A 303 17.15 -2.56 -12.76
N ASN A 304 17.67 -3.64 -13.28
CA ASN A 304 19.00 -3.74 -13.85
C ASN A 304 18.99 -4.28 -15.28
N HIS A 305 19.92 -3.84 -16.09
CA HIS A 305 20.06 -4.26 -17.49
C HIS A 305 21.30 -5.12 -17.78
N SER A 306 22.28 -5.23 -16.89
CA SER A 306 23.50 -6.01 -17.16
C SER A 306 24.15 -6.61 -15.91
N LYS A 307 24.87 -7.74 -16.09
CA LYS A 307 25.54 -8.49 -15.03
C LYS A 307 26.71 -7.78 -14.33
N SER A 308 27.08 -6.57 -14.75
CA SER A 308 28.20 -5.85 -14.18
C SER A 308 27.77 -4.76 -13.22
N LEU A 309 28.28 -4.82 -11.99
CA LEU A 309 28.34 -3.81 -10.91
C LEU A 309 27.52 -2.53 -11.18
N ILE A 310 26.33 -2.34 -10.57
CA ILE A 310 25.34 -1.49 -11.16
C ILE A 310 24.72 -0.52 -10.17
N PRO A 311 24.51 0.73 -10.59
CA PRO A 311 23.63 1.66 -9.93
C PRO A 311 22.16 1.24 -10.10
N ILE A 312 21.38 1.45 -9.06
CA ILE A 312 19.94 1.22 -9.03
C ILE A 312 19.26 2.17 -10.03
N LEU A 313 18.51 1.62 -11.00
CA LEU A 313 17.73 2.42 -11.95
C LEU A 313 16.45 2.99 -11.34
N LEU A 314 15.86 2.24 -10.43
CA LEU A 314 14.67 2.63 -9.68
C LEU A 314 14.62 1.91 -8.34
N ALA A 315 14.02 2.55 -7.37
CA ALA A 315 13.62 1.94 -6.10
C ALA A 315 12.12 2.12 -5.92
N ASP A 316 11.42 1.03 -5.62
CA ASP A 316 10.01 1.03 -5.26
C ASP A 316 9.87 0.64 -3.79
N ILE A 317 9.19 1.48 -3.02
CA ILE A 317 8.92 1.21 -1.60
C ILE A 317 7.58 0.54 -1.48
N TYR A 318 7.62 -0.74 -1.29
CA TYR A 318 6.48 -1.60 -1.08
C TYR A 318 6.20 -1.72 0.42
N MET A 319 5.13 -1.32 0.93
CA MET A 319 3.97 -0.50 0.59
C MET A 319 4.13 0.84 1.28
N LEU A 320 4.09 1.97 0.60
CA LEU A 320 4.07 3.26 1.28
C LEU A 320 2.70 3.53 1.91
N PHE A 321 1.64 3.10 1.23
CA PHE A 321 0.28 3.07 1.76
C PHE A 321 -0.24 1.63 1.72
N GLY A 322 -0.29 0.98 2.87
CA GLY A 322 -0.76 -0.39 3.01
C GLY A 322 -2.27 -0.53 2.95
N GLY A 323 -2.95 0.13 3.85
CA GLY A 323 -4.41 0.14 3.95
C GLY A 323 -5.02 -1.16 4.47
N THR A 324 -6.27 -1.39 4.11
CA THR A 324 -7.09 -2.47 4.63
C THR A 324 -7.30 -3.58 3.60
N ASN A 325 -7.25 -4.82 4.04
CA ASN A 325 -7.77 -5.98 3.32
C ASN A 325 -9.26 -6.16 3.69
N TRP A 326 -10.12 -5.57 2.86
CA TRP A 326 -11.57 -5.52 3.07
C TRP A 326 -12.22 -6.89 2.89
N GLY A 327 -13.11 -7.26 3.79
CA GLY A 327 -13.98 -8.44 3.66
C GLY A 327 -13.27 -9.68 3.11
N GLY A 328 -13.74 -10.13 1.96
CA GLY A 328 -13.21 -11.30 1.26
C GLY A 328 -11.79 -11.17 0.71
N THR A 329 -11.17 -9.99 0.74
CA THR A 329 -9.80 -9.79 0.23
C THR A 329 -8.71 -10.08 1.27
N ALA A 330 -9.05 -10.40 2.52
CA ALA A 330 -8.10 -10.78 3.56
C ALA A 330 -7.21 -11.95 3.10
N ALA A 331 -5.95 -11.97 3.55
CA ALA A 331 -5.00 -13.04 3.28
C ALA A 331 -4.37 -13.58 4.57
N PRO A 332 -4.06 -14.89 4.64
CA PRO A 332 -3.53 -15.51 5.86
C PRO A 332 -2.19 -14.94 6.34
N VAL A 333 -1.45 -14.24 5.50
CA VAL A 333 -0.14 -13.65 5.82
C VAL A 333 -0.24 -12.27 6.48
N SER A 334 -1.33 -11.53 6.20
CA SER A 334 -1.49 -10.14 6.66
C SER A 334 -2.83 -9.88 7.36
N TYR A 335 -3.74 -10.84 7.34
CA TYR A 335 -5.12 -10.74 7.84
C TYR A 335 -5.87 -9.56 7.21
N THR A 336 -6.43 -8.64 8.02
CA THR A 336 -7.23 -7.52 7.55
C THR A 336 -6.51 -6.18 7.57
N SER A 337 -5.28 -6.09 8.09
CA SER A 337 -4.46 -4.87 8.02
C SER A 337 -3.22 -5.11 7.19
N TYR A 338 -2.92 -4.14 6.34
CA TYR A 338 -1.76 -4.20 5.45
C TYR A 338 -0.90 -2.92 5.55
N ASP A 339 -0.87 -2.29 6.72
CA ASP A 339 -0.10 -1.08 6.95
C ASP A 339 1.36 -1.39 7.24
N TYR A 340 2.25 -0.85 6.39
CA TYR A 340 3.68 -0.79 6.62
C TYR A 340 4.02 0.56 7.24
N GLY A 341 4.72 0.57 8.37
CA GLY A 341 5.20 1.81 8.98
C GLY A 341 6.50 2.25 8.32
N GLY A 342 6.54 3.43 7.75
CA GLY A 342 7.80 4.00 7.29
C GLY A 342 7.62 5.22 6.38
N GLY A 343 8.29 6.32 6.73
CA GLY A 343 8.50 7.48 5.86
C GLY A 343 9.96 7.56 5.47
N LEU A 344 10.26 7.68 4.19
CA LEU A 344 11.61 7.86 3.64
C LEU A 344 11.68 9.17 2.86
N PHE A 345 12.75 9.94 3.09
CA PHE A 345 13.09 11.09 2.27
C PHE A 345 14.36 10.78 1.50
N LEU A 346 14.25 10.58 0.20
CA LEU A 346 15.39 10.42 -0.70
C LEU A 346 15.29 11.41 -1.86
N ARG A 347 16.29 12.25 -2.02
CA ARG A 347 16.51 13.03 -3.22
C ARG A 347 17.87 12.66 -3.79
N VAL A 348 17.89 12.12 -4.99
CA VAL A 348 19.12 11.66 -5.66
C VAL A 348 19.52 12.64 -6.75
N SER A 349 20.79 13.08 -6.75
CA SER A 349 21.31 13.98 -7.78
C SER A 349 21.56 13.26 -9.10
N ARG A 350 21.47 14.00 -10.21
CA ARG A 350 21.78 13.46 -11.56
C ARG A 350 23.21 12.94 -11.67
N ASP A 351 24.15 13.56 -10.99
CA ASP A 351 25.55 13.16 -11.00
C ASP A 351 25.77 11.83 -10.31
N LEU A 352 25.05 11.58 -9.20
CA LEU A 352 25.08 10.29 -8.52
C LEU A 352 24.50 9.18 -9.40
N LEU A 353 23.44 9.46 -10.17
CA LEU A 353 22.83 8.48 -11.07
C LEU A 353 23.76 7.99 -12.18
N ALA A 354 24.74 8.79 -12.57
CA ALA A 354 25.72 8.42 -13.59
C ALA A 354 27.08 8.01 -12.98
N ALA A 355 27.14 7.81 -11.67
CA ALA A 355 28.38 7.43 -10.97
C ALA A 355 28.59 5.91 -11.01
N ASN A 356 29.86 5.51 -11.09
CA ASN A 356 30.29 4.11 -11.02
C ASN A 356 30.93 3.82 -9.68
N LEU A 357 30.69 2.64 -9.13
CA LEU A 357 31.43 2.16 -7.97
C LEU A 357 32.91 1.97 -8.35
N LEU A 358 33.78 2.68 -7.67
CA LEU A 358 35.23 2.56 -7.88
C LEU A 358 35.85 1.58 -6.90
N ALA A 359 35.55 1.70 -5.61
CA ALA A 359 36.07 0.86 -4.57
C ALA A 359 35.21 0.93 -3.30
N ASN A 360 35.39 -0.03 -2.40
CA ASN A 360 34.78 -0.04 -1.08
C ASN A 360 35.71 -0.67 -0.03
N GLY A 361 35.48 -0.42 1.25
CA GLY A 361 36.23 -1.00 2.35
C GLY A 361 36.29 -0.10 3.57
N THR A 362 37.00 -0.57 4.57
CA THR A 362 37.23 0.13 5.85
C THR A 362 38.52 0.98 5.87
N ASN A 363 39.27 1.02 4.78
CA ASN A 363 40.54 1.71 4.67
C ASN A 363 40.43 3.20 4.24
N TYR A 364 39.24 3.68 3.98
CA TYR A 364 39.01 5.09 3.66
C TYR A 364 39.08 5.99 4.89
N THR A 365 38.79 5.45 6.05
CA THR A 365 38.62 6.20 7.29
C THR A 365 39.73 5.87 8.30
N THR A 366 39.97 6.79 9.24
CA THR A 366 40.91 6.58 10.36
C THR A 366 40.40 5.56 11.39
N SER A 367 39.16 5.11 11.28
CA SER A 367 38.55 4.06 12.10
C SER A 367 38.17 2.86 11.25
N ALA A 368 38.71 1.69 11.50
CA ALA A 368 38.36 0.44 10.84
C ALA A 368 36.89 -0.02 11.11
N LEU A 369 36.17 0.66 12.02
CA LEU A 369 34.77 0.39 12.31
C LEU A 369 33.82 1.01 11.27
N ILE A 370 34.35 1.86 10.39
CA ILE A 370 33.55 2.58 9.37
C ILE A 370 33.88 2.03 7.99
N HIS A 371 32.86 1.58 7.31
CA HIS A 371 32.91 1.15 5.91
C HIS A 371 32.53 2.29 4.98
N THR A 372 33.20 2.41 3.84
CA THR A 372 32.93 3.42 2.83
C THR A 372 32.90 2.78 1.45
N ALA A 373 31.92 3.17 0.60
CA ALA A 373 31.96 2.93 -0.84
C ALA A 373 32.13 4.26 -1.58
N GLU A 374 33.07 4.28 -2.49
CA GLU A 374 33.29 5.41 -3.39
C GLU A 374 32.63 5.16 -4.71
N LEU A 375 31.67 6.02 -5.07
CA LEU A 375 31.11 6.12 -6.40
C LEU A 375 31.60 7.41 -7.06
N ARG A 376 31.89 7.36 -8.35
CA ARG A 376 32.36 8.53 -9.10
C ARG A 376 31.71 8.62 -10.46
N ASN A 377 31.20 9.81 -10.76
CA ASN A 377 30.78 10.15 -12.12
C ASN A 377 32.00 10.45 -12.96
N LEU A 378 32.36 9.56 -13.87
CA LEU A 378 33.55 9.71 -14.72
C LEU A 378 33.42 10.84 -15.73
N GLY A 379 32.20 11.30 -16.03
CA GLY A 379 31.97 12.42 -16.96
C GLY A 379 32.14 13.80 -16.31
N THR A 380 31.75 13.96 -15.05
CA THR A 380 31.81 15.25 -14.32
C THR A 380 32.91 15.28 -13.28
N GLY A 381 33.42 14.13 -12.85
CA GLY A 381 34.41 14.01 -11.79
C GLY A 381 33.82 13.99 -10.39
N ALA A 382 32.51 14.23 -10.25
CA ALA A 382 31.84 14.24 -8.94
C ALA A 382 31.95 12.87 -8.23
N GLY A 383 32.42 12.89 -7.00
CA GLY A 383 32.56 11.71 -6.13
C GLY A 383 31.49 11.68 -5.04
N PHE A 384 31.05 10.48 -4.70
CA PHE A 384 30.05 10.22 -3.65
C PHE A 384 30.59 9.11 -2.75
N TYR A 385 30.68 9.39 -1.46
CA TYR A 385 31.21 8.48 -0.45
C TYR A 385 30.10 8.10 0.51
N PHE A 386 29.63 6.87 0.37
CA PHE A 386 28.63 6.29 1.24
C PHE A 386 29.31 5.67 2.44
N THR A 387 29.14 6.25 3.61
CA THR A 387 29.85 5.87 4.82
C THR A 387 28.88 5.45 5.91
N ARG A 388 29.25 4.37 6.63
CA ARG A 388 28.48 3.81 7.73
C ARG A 388 29.35 2.94 8.64
N HIS A 389 28.80 2.47 9.76
CA HIS A 389 29.49 1.38 10.47
C HIS A 389 29.65 0.14 9.57
N ASP A 390 30.80 -0.54 9.66
CA ASP A 390 31.05 -1.77 8.94
C ASP A 390 30.03 -2.85 9.35
N SER A 391 29.80 -3.01 10.65
CA SER A 391 28.69 -3.81 11.17
C SER A 391 27.38 -3.00 11.12
N SER A 392 26.42 -3.44 10.32
CA SER A 392 25.13 -2.76 10.16
C SER A 392 24.26 -2.77 11.42
N VAL A 393 24.50 -3.66 12.36
CA VAL A 393 23.80 -3.73 13.66
C VAL A 393 24.48 -2.91 14.75
N SER A 394 25.61 -2.25 14.45
CA SER A 394 26.33 -1.46 15.44
C SER A 394 25.51 -0.28 15.94
N THR A 395 25.44 -0.11 17.24
CA THR A 395 24.86 1.05 17.92
C THR A 395 25.93 1.95 18.55
N ALA A 396 27.19 1.72 18.24
CA ALA A 396 28.31 2.47 18.83
C ALA A 396 28.31 3.93 18.37
N LEU A 397 28.84 4.80 19.20
CA LEU A 397 29.26 6.15 18.83
C LEU A 397 30.71 6.08 18.32
N THR A 398 30.93 6.37 17.05
CA THR A 398 32.24 6.33 16.41
C THR A 398 32.59 7.68 15.80
N THR A 399 33.77 8.18 16.07
CA THR A 399 34.32 9.38 15.41
C THR A 399 35.49 9.00 14.51
N THR A 400 35.60 9.65 13.37
CA THR A 400 36.62 9.36 12.36
C THR A 400 36.87 10.56 11.45
N GLN A 401 37.92 10.48 10.64
CA GLN A 401 38.12 11.30 9.43
C GLN A 401 38.16 10.35 8.24
N ILE A 402 37.84 10.85 7.05
CA ILE A 402 37.83 10.09 5.82
C ILE A 402 38.80 10.67 4.78
N THR A 403 39.54 9.81 4.11
CA THR A 403 40.34 10.19 2.95
C THR A 403 39.49 10.16 1.69
N VAL A 404 39.37 11.30 1.02
CA VAL A 404 38.59 11.44 -0.20
C VAL A 404 39.48 11.93 -1.34
N THR A 405 39.13 11.56 -2.58
CA THR A 405 39.82 12.05 -3.80
C THR A 405 39.04 13.23 -4.34
N THR A 406 39.73 14.31 -4.59
CA THR A 406 39.22 15.56 -5.17
C THR A 406 40.02 16.00 -6.40
N SER A 407 39.55 17.00 -7.13
CA SER A 407 40.24 17.59 -8.29
C SER A 407 41.60 18.22 -7.93
N ILE A 408 41.84 18.54 -6.67
CA ILE A 408 43.13 19.08 -6.18
C ILE A 408 44.00 18.02 -5.48
N GLY A 409 43.58 16.77 -5.49
CA GLY A 409 44.30 15.65 -4.86
C GLY A 409 43.54 14.98 -3.75
N SER A 410 44.22 14.08 -3.04
CA SER A 410 43.66 13.35 -1.89
C SER A 410 43.68 14.22 -0.64
N LEU A 411 42.54 14.29 0.03
CA LEU A 411 42.33 15.07 1.27
C LEU A 411 41.80 14.19 2.39
N LEU A 412 42.29 14.43 3.60
CA LEU A 412 41.70 13.88 4.83
C LEU A 412 40.68 14.89 5.37
N ILE A 413 39.40 14.51 5.40
CA ILE A 413 38.30 15.40 5.80
C ILE A 413 37.48 14.84 6.98
N PRO A 414 36.85 15.70 7.84
CA PRO A 414 37.03 17.15 7.86
C PRO A 414 38.48 17.52 8.20
N GLN A 415 38.99 18.61 7.67
CA GLN A 415 40.33 19.11 8.02
C GLN A 415 40.38 19.62 9.46
N THR A 416 39.22 20.08 9.96
CA THR A 416 39.03 20.50 11.34
C THR A 416 37.90 19.72 12.00
N GLY A 417 38.22 19.02 13.09
CA GLY A 417 37.21 18.19 13.78
C GLY A 417 37.16 16.75 13.30
N VAL A 418 36.01 16.13 13.46
CA VAL A 418 35.76 14.71 13.13
C VAL A 418 34.36 14.50 12.56
N LEU A 419 34.19 13.47 11.75
CA LEU A 419 32.90 12.89 11.42
C LEU A 419 32.42 12.06 12.60
N THR A 420 31.15 12.18 12.93
CA THR A 420 30.53 11.39 13.99
C THR A 420 29.47 10.46 13.39
N PHE A 421 29.51 9.20 13.78
CA PHE A 421 28.50 8.19 13.47
C PHE A 421 27.89 7.70 14.79
N ASN A 422 26.64 8.05 15.02
CA ASN A 422 25.93 7.66 16.24
C ASN A 422 24.98 6.49 15.93
N GLY A 423 25.27 5.35 16.51
CA GLY A 423 24.49 4.15 16.27
C GLY A 423 24.52 3.73 14.80
N ARG A 424 23.35 3.62 14.20
CA ARG A 424 23.17 3.17 12.81
C ARG A 424 23.20 4.30 11.80
N GLU A 425 23.70 5.47 12.12
CA GLU A 425 23.84 6.56 11.14
C GLU A 425 24.65 6.13 9.92
N ALA A 426 24.20 6.57 8.75
CA ALA A 426 24.94 6.54 7.50
C ALA A 426 25.01 7.97 6.94
N LYS A 427 26.03 8.28 6.14
CA LYS A 427 26.24 9.59 5.52
C LYS A 427 26.64 9.44 4.05
N ILE A 428 26.16 10.35 3.20
CA ILE A 428 26.59 10.49 1.83
C ILE A 428 27.40 11.77 1.73
N LEU A 429 28.73 11.64 1.62
CA LEU A 429 29.63 12.76 1.44
C LEU A 429 29.91 12.98 -0.04
N VAL A 430 30.13 14.21 -0.45
CA VAL A 430 30.38 14.55 -1.86
C VAL A 430 31.76 15.18 -2.06
N THR A 431 32.33 14.95 -3.26
CA THR A 431 33.50 15.68 -3.75
C THR A 431 33.30 16.16 -5.18
N ASP A 432 33.88 17.32 -5.54
CA ASP A 432 33.83 17.93 -6.87
C ASP A 432 32.41 18.03 -7.44
N TYR A 433 31.44 18.33 -6.55
CA TYR A 433 30.04 18.44 -6.92
C TYR A 433 29.69 19.84 -7.40
N VAL A 434 29.29 19.95 -8.64
CA VAL A 434 28.97 21.26 -9.29
C VAL A 434 27.45 21.49 -9.17
N PHE A 435 27.06 22.69 -8.73
CA PHE A 435 25.66 23.04 -8.58
C PHE A 435 25.39 24.49 -9.03
N GLY A 436 24.11 24.78 -9.23
CA GLY A 436 23.60 26.11 -9.53
C GLY A 436 23.85 26.58 -10.95
N GLU A 437 23.30 27.75 -11.28
CA GLU A 437 23.57 28.44 -12.56
C GLU A 437 24.99 29.01 -12.61
N SER A 438 25.57 29.30 -11.45
CA SER A 438 26.95 29.77 -11.35
C SER A 438 28.01 28.67 -11.59
N ASN A 439 27.58 27.40 -11.67
CA ASN A 439 28.47 26.25 -11.78
C ASN A 439 29.51 26.21 -10.65
N THR A 440 29.07 26.52 -9.42
CA THR A 440 29.97 26.50 -8.26
C THR A 440 30.35 25.08 -7.90
N ASN A 441 31.62 24.82 -7.70
CA ASN A 441 32.16 23.54 -7.31
C ASN A 441 32.24 23.44 -5.77
N VAL A 442 31.51 22.49 -5.20
CA VAL A 442 31.74 21.97 -3.85
C VAL A 442 32.88 20.98 -3.92
N LEU A 443 34.10 21.43 -3.51
CA LEU A 443 35.28 20.57 -3.51
C LEU A 443 35.08 19.33 -2.65
N TYR A 444 34.46 19.49 -1.45
CA TYR A 444 33.93 18.42 -0.63
C TYR A 444 32.91 18.95 0.38
N SER A 445 32.06 18.06 0.86
CA SER A 445 31.15 18.32 1.98
C SER A 445 31.05 17.11 2.88
N THR A 446 31.17 17.34 4.19
CA THR A 446 30.91 16.34 5.24
C THR A 446 29.45 16.36 5.72
N ALA A 447 28.68 17.40 5.38
CA ALA A 447 27.22 17.41 5.47
C ALA A 447 26.60 16.87 4.18
N GLU A 448 25.43 16.32 4.29
CA GLU A 448 24.67 15.83 3.15
C GLU A 448 23.98 16.98 2.43
N ILE A 449 23.86 16.87 1.12
CA ILE A 449 23.16 17.85 0.28
C ILE A 449 21.70 17.41 0.16
N MET A 450 20.79 18.17 0.77
CA MET A 450 19.35 17.93 0.62
C MET A 450 18.87 18.27 -0.78
N THR A 451 19.19 19.47 -1.25
CA THR A 451 18.84 19.98 -2.60
C THR A 451 19.58 21.28 -2.90
N TRP A 452 19.46 21.75 -4.13
CA TRP A 452 19.82 23.10 -4.51
C TRP A 452 18.82 23.67 -5.52
N THR A 453 18.77 24.99 -5.62
CA THR A 453 17.96 25.71 -6.61
C THR A 453 18.51 27.10 -6.84
N THR A 454 18.22 27.67 -8.00
CA THR A 454 18.56 29.07 -8.31
C THR A 454 17.30 29.94 -8.25
N ILE A 455 17.34 31.00 -7.44
CA ILE A 455 16.26 31.97 -7.30
C ILE A 455 16.85 33.35 -7.52
N ASP A 456 16.35 34.11 -8.50
CA ASP A 456 16.83 35.48 -8.85
C ASP A 456 18.37 35.55 -9.04
N LYS A 457 18.95 34.58 -9.72
CA LYS A 457 20.41 34.43 -9.97
C LYS A 457 21.26 34.19 -8.71
N THR A 458 20.64 33.81 -7.62
CA THR A 458 21.31 33.36 -6.40
C THR A 458 21.11 31.86 -6.29
N ASP A 459 22.21 31.12 -6.15
CA ASP A 459 22.19 29.68 -5.99
C ASP A 459 22.07 29.34 -4.51
N TYR A 460 21.02 28.66 -4.14
CA TYR A 460 20.80 28.13 -2.79
C TYR A 460 21.19 26.67 -2.76
N ILE A 461 22.09 26.28 -1.84
CA ILE A 461 22.41 24.89 -1.55
C ILE A 461 21.99 24.59 -0.10
N ILE A 462 21.18 23.56 0.09
CA ILE A 462 20.73 23.12 1.42
C ILE A 462 21.57 21.94 1.87
N LEU A 463 22.33 22.17 2.94
CA LEU A 463 23.18 21.19 3.60
C LEU A 463 22.52 20.80 4.93
N TYR A 464 22.64 19.54 5.33
CA TYR A 464 22.15 19.12 6.64
C TYR A 464 23.05 18.09 7.32
N ALA A 465 23.04 18.11 8.64
CA ALA A 465 23.72 17.15 9.50
C ALA A 465 22.87 16.88 10.76
N PRO A 466 23.11 15.81 11.50
CA PRO A 466 22.49 15.61 12.80
C PRO A 466 22.76 16.78 13.75
N SER A 467 21.80 17.10 14.62
CA SER A 467 21.87 18.26 15.53
C SER A 467 23.15 18.23 16.36
N GLY A 468 23.86 19.36 16.38
CA GLY A 468 25.07 19.56 17.18
C GLY A 468 26.32 18.84 16.67
N GLN A 469 26.25 18.05 15.59
CA GLN A 469 27.44 17.49 14.96
C GLN A 469 28.20 18.57 14.19
N THR A 470 29.54 18.44 14.22
CA THR A 470 30.41 19.33 13.42
C THR A 470 30.38 18.92 11.97
N GLY A 471 30.42 19.90 11.08
CA GLY A 471 30.51 19.72 9.64
C GLY A 471 31.50 20.68 9.00
N GLU A 472 31.94 20.30 7.80
CA GLU A 472 32.89 21.08 7.00
C GLU A 472 32.48 20.99 5.53
N THR A 473 32.34 22.15 4.87
CA THR A 473 32.09 22.20 3.42
C THR A 473 33.06 23.18 2.76
N SER A 474 33.71 22.72 1.69
CA SER A 474 34.69 23.51 0.94
C SER A 474 34.18 23.82 -0.44
N PHE A 475 34.33 25.09 -0.89
CA PHE A 475 33.96 25.57 -2.20
C PHE A 475 35.19 26.07 -2.93
N VAL A 476 35.27 25.93 -4.27
CA VAL A 476 36.36 26.44 -5.09
C VAL A 476 36.02 27.84 -5.60
N PHE A 477 36.95 28.81 -5.39
CA PHE A 477 36.82 30.16 -5.91
C PHE A 477 38.14 30.65 -6.48
N SER A 478 38.13 31.47 -7.52
CA SER A 478 39.30 32.03 -8.15
C SER A 478 40.03 33.08 -7.29
N SER A 479 39.31 33.66 -6.31
CA SER A 479 39.86 34.62 -5.33
C SER A 479 38.97 34.61 -4.08
N ALA A 480 39.40 35.29 -3.00
CA ALA A 480 38.62 35.32 -1.77
C ALA A 480 37.22 35.91 -1.96
N PRO A 481 36.15 35.15 -1.74
CA PRO A 481 34.81 35.68 -1.79
C PRO A 481 34.46 36.47 -0.50
N ASN A 482 33.46 37.33 -0.60
CA ASN A 482 32.87 37.93 0.60
C ASN A 482 31.89 36.93 1.23
N VAL A 483 32.08 36.61 2.52
CA VAL A 483 31.24 35.71 3.29
C VAL A 483 30.56 36.52 4.39
N ASP A 484 29.24 36.58 4.36
CA ASP A 484 28.46 37.33 5.37
C ASP A 484 28.04 36.40 6.51
N LEU A 485 28.74 36.53 7.64
CA LEU A 485 28.44 35.81 8.88
C LEU A 485 27.75 36.70 9.95
N ALA A 486 27.33 37.89 9.58
CA ALA A 486 26.66 38.80 10.53
C ALA A 486 25.38 38.16 11.09
N GLY A 487 25.34 37.97 12.42
CA GLY A 487 24.22 37.30 13.10
C GLY A 487 24.06 35.79 12.77
N VAL A 488 25.05 35.11 12.22
CA VAL A 488 25.12 33.69 12.08
C VAL A 488 25.93 33.11 13.24
N SER A 489 25.33 32.21 14.00
CA SER A 489 26.02 31.49 15.08
C SER A 489 26.46 30.09 14.62
N GLY A 490 27.52 29.54 15.20
CA GLY A 490 27.97 28.20 14.95
C GLY A 490 28.61 27.97 13.58
N VAL A 491 28.94 29.01 12.81
CA VAL A 491 29.62 28.93 11.51
C VAL A 491 30.85 29.83 11.51
N SER A 492 31.95 29.31 10.97
CA SER A 492 33.17 30.07 10.67
C SER A 492 33.61 29.80 9.24
N SER A 493 34.41 30.73 8.67
CA SER A 493 34.92 30.62 7.31
C SER A 493 36.41 30.93 7.23
N THR A 494 37.09 30.22 6.34
CA THR A 494 38.51 30.44 6.04
C THR A 494 38.73 30.30 4.54
N PHE A 495 39.48 31.25 3.93
CA PHE A 495 39.85 31.17 2.54
C PHE A 495 41.36 31.00 2.42
N SER A 496 41.81 29.97 1.71
CA SER A 496 43.22 29.73 1.37
C SER A 496 43.34 28.90 0.11
N ASN A 497 44.39 29.16 -0.65
CA ASN A 497 44.76 28.38 -1.85
C ASN A 497 43.57 28.14 -2.83
N GLY A 498 42.72 29.13 -3.03
CA GLY A 498 41.60 29.02 -3.96
C GLY A 498 40.38 28.27 -3.40
N THR A 499 40.40 27.92 -2.12
CA THR A 499 39.30 27.24 -1.48
C THR A 499 38.72 28.01 -0.29
N LEU A 500 37.40 28.16 -0.25
CA LEU A 500 36.65 28.64 0.89
C LEU A 500 36.17 27.45 1.71
N VAL A 501 36.53 27.35 2.97
CA VAL A 501 36.09 26.32 3.90
C VAL A 501 35.14 26.94 4.91
N LEU A 502 33.93 26.37 5.02
CA LEU A 502 32.97 26.64 6.08
C LEU A 502 33.05 25.52 7.10
N ASN A 503 33.33 25.87 8.35
CA ASN A 503 33.23 24.96 9.51
C ASN A 503 32.00 25.32 10.31
N TYR A 504 31.21 24.32 10.71
CA TYR A 504 29.95 24.58 11.39
C TYR A 504 29.55 23.49 12.39
N SER A 505 28.74 23.91 13.38
CA SER A 505 27.97 23.05 14.26
C SER A 505 26.64 23.76 14.48
N VAL A 506 25.56 23.26 13.85
CA VAL A 506 24.30 23.96 13.75
C VAL A 506 23.21 23.19 14.52
N ASN A 507 22.44 23.96 15.31
CA ASN A 507 21.15 23.56 15.85
C ASN A 507 20.10 24.50 15.26
N GLY A 508 19.18 23.98 14.47
CA GLY A 508 18.23 24.76 13.70
C GLY A 508 18.79 25.12 12.31
N SER A 509 18.79 26.40 11.92
CA SER A 509 19.18 26.88 10.59
C SER A 509 20.22 27.99 10.62
N ALA A 510 21.14 27.95 9.66
CA ALA A 510 22.11 29.02 9.38
C ALA A 510 22.11 29.32 7.87
N PHE A 511 21.92 30.60 7.51
CA PHE A 511 22.02 31.10 6.13
C PHE A 511 23.32 31.85 5.96
N VAL A 512 24.18 31.39 5.08
CA VAL A 512 25.51 31.96 4.82
C VAL A 512 25.58 32.49 3.39
N PRO A 513 25.39 33.79 3.15
CA PRO A 513 25.60 34.41 1.86
C PRO A 513 27.09 34.47 1.51
N ILE A 514 27.39 34.08 0.27
CA ILE A 514 28.76 34.06 -0.30
C ILE A 514 28.72 34.76 -1.64
N THR A 515 29.53 35.76 -1.84
CA THR A 515 29.52 36.53 -3.11
C THR A 515 30.93 36.74 -3.67
N LEU A 516 31.08 36.60 -5.01
CA LEU A 516 32.30 36.93 -5.73
C LEU A 516 31.91 37.40 -7.14
N GLY A 517 32.10 38.70 -7.42
CA GLY A 517 31.69 39.30 -8.69
C GLY A 517 30.18 39.12 -8.94
N THR A 518 29.82 38.35 -9.97
CA THR A 518 28.45 38.04 -10.33
C THR A 518 27.93 36.75 -9.67
N THR A 519 28.84 35.97 -9.08
CA THR A 519 28.47 34.74 -8.37
C THR A 519 27.82 35.09 -7.01
N SER A 520 26.63 34.60 -6.78
CA SER A 520 25.88 34.76 -5.55
C SER A 520 25.36 33.38 -5.09
N ILE A 521 25.79 32.97 -3.92
CA ILE A 521 25.40 31.70 -3.31
C ILE A 521 24.89 31.95 -1.91
N VAL A 522 23.94 31.15 -1.47
CA VAL A 522 23.56 31.01 -0.07
C VAL A 522 23.67 29.53 0.33
N ALA A 523 24.62 29.26 1.22
CA ALA A 523 24.68 27.95 1.88
C ALA A 523 23.69 27.97 3.05
N VAL A 524 22.62 27.18 2.94
CA VAL A 524 21.64 26.96 4.00
C VAL A 524 22.05 25.70 4.74
N ILE A 525 22.51 25.86 5.97
CA ILE A 525 23.00 24.76 6.80
C ILE A 525 21.96 24.47 7.89
N LEU A 526 21.47 23.24 7.92
CA LEU A 526 20.37 22.82 8.77
C LEU A 526 20.78 21.65 9.66
N ASP A 527 20.22 21.57 10.86
CA ASP A 527 20.18 20.30 11.55
C ASP A 527 19.10 19.38 10.94
N LYS A 528 19.20 18.07 11.12
CA LYS A 528 18.30 17.08 10.52
C LYS A 528 16.83 17.32 10.89
N PRO A 529 16.44 17.60 12.15
CA PRO A 529 15.05 17.92 12.48
C PRO A 529 14.51 19.16 11.75
N THR A 530 15.31 20.19 11.60
CA THR A 530 14.93 21.40 10.86
C THR A 530 14.86 21.10 9.36
N ALA A 531 15.81 20.35 8.81
CA ALA A 531 15.80 19.96 7.40
C ALA A 531 14.51 19.19 7.01
N ASN A 532 13.99 18.36 7.90
CA ASN A 532 12.73 17.64 7.68
C ASN A 532 11.50 18.54 7.53
N GLN A 533 11.61 19.82 7.93
CA GLN A 533 10.54 20.82 7.77
C GLN A 533 10.67 21.63 6.49
N TRP A 534 11.74 21.44 5.69
CA TRP A 534 11.98 22.16 4.46
C TRP A 534 11.47 21.42 3.24
N HIS A 535 10.73 22.14 2.41
CA HIS A 535 10.15 21.69 1.16
C HIS A 535 10.72 22.52 0.00
N ALA A 536 10.92 21.89 -1.14
CA ALA A 536 11.34 22.53 -2.39
C ALA A 536 10.37 22.13 -3.52
N PRO A 537 9.12 22.64 -3.49
CA PRO A 537 8.13 22.31 -4.50
C PRO A 537 8.51 22.89 -5.84
N VAL A 538 8.20 22.18 -6.92
CA VAL A 538 8.29 22.70 -8.29
C VAL A 538 7.14 23.68 -8.51
N ILE A 539 7.45 24.92 -8.89
CA ILE A 539 6.44 25.95 -9.12
C ILE A 539 5.80 25.81 -10.51
N ALA A 540 6.62 25.66 -11.52
CA ALA A 540 6.17 25.45 -12.88
C ALA A 540 7.22 24.72 -13.69
N GLY A 541 6.79 23.72 -14.46
CA GLY A 541 7.56 23.09 -15.49
C GLY A 541 6.95 23.38 -16.85
N SER A 542 7.74 23.42 -17.91
CA SER A 542 7.26 23.56 -19.26
C SER A 542 6.72 22.22 -19.81
N GLY A 543 5.58 22.26 -20.51
CA GLY A 543 4.99 21.08 -21.12
C GLY A 543 4.13 20.20 -20.20
N THR A 544 3.63 19.12 -20.73
CA THR A 544 2.65 18.22 -20.09
C THR A 544 3.16 17.60 -18.79
N PHE A 545 4.45 17.40 -18.68
CA PHE A 545 5.10 16.73 -17.54
C PHE A 545 6.09 17.63 -16.79
N GLY A 546 5.96 18.95 -16.91
CA GLY A 546 6.91 19.88 -16.32
C GLY A 546 7.01 19.77 -14.79
N ASN A 547 5.90 19.46 -14.12
CA ASN A 547 5.83 19.28 -12.68
C ASN A 547 6.24 17.87 -12.19
N PHE A 548 6.52 16.93 -13.10
CA PHE A 548 6.96 15.57 -12.75
C PHE A 548 8.44 15.53 -12.36
N PHE A 549 9.24 16.43 -12.91
CA PHE A 549 10.67 16.51 -12.65
C PHE A 549 10.95 17.42 -11.47
N SER A 550 11.31 16.84 -10.34
CA SER A 550 11.59 17.62 -9.11
C SER A 550 13.04 18.04 -8.95
N ILE A 551 13.98 17.36 -9.62
CA ILE A 551 15.42 17.63 -9.48
C ILE A 551 15.90 18.47 -10.64
N GLY A 552 16.58 19.58 -10.30
CA GLY A 552 17.16 20.50 -11.31
C GLY A 552 16.09 21.31 -12.05
N SER A 553 14.90 21.46 -11.47
CA SER A 553 13.92 22.42 -11.97
C SER A 553 14.35 23.83 -11.55
N ASN A 554 14.45 24.75 -12.50
CA ASN A 554 14.86 26.14 -12.25
C ASN A 554 13.75 26.97 -11.61
N GLN A 555 12.55 26.40 -11.38
CA GLN A 555 11.40 27.12 -10.86
C GLN A 555 10.89 26.45 -9.58
N THR A 556 11.66 26.60 -8.53
CA THR A 556 11.27 26.17 -7.18
C THR A 556 11.28 27.36 -6.24
N VAL A 557 10.58 27.21 -5.11
CA VAL A 557 10.75 28.00 -3.91
C VAL A 557 11.20 27.09 -2.79
N LEU A 558 11.79 27.65 -1.75
CA LEU A 558 12.11 26.90 -0.55
C LEU A 558 11.13 27.33 0.55
N VAL A 559 10.50 26.37 1.21
CA VAL A 559 9.46 26.64 2.22
C VAL A 559 9.72 25.76 3.43
N SER A 560 9.84 26.39 4.60
CA SER A 560 9.93 25.70 5.88
C SER A 560 8.64 25.88 6.68
N GLY A 561 8.28 24.90 7.48
CA GLY A 561 7.25 24.94 8.50
C GLY A 561 6.04 24.03 8.29
N PRO A 562 5.41 23.96 7.11
CA PRO A 562 4.23 23.12 6.92
C PRO A 562 4.51 21.64 7.27
N TYR A 563 3.51 20.98 7.86
CA TYR A 563 3.55 19.54 8.08
C TYR A 563 3.61 18.76 6.75
N VAL A 564 2.75 19.16 5.80
CA VAL A 564 2.79 18.70 4.40
C VAL A 564 2.62 19.90 3.49
N LEU A 565 3.52 20.10 2.53
CA LEU A 565 3.36 21.09 1.46
C LEU A 565 2.95 20.38 0.18
N ARG A 566 1.67 20.45 -0.18
CA ARG A 566 1.08 19.74 -1.33
C ARG A 566 1.37 20.40 -2.66
N ALA A 567 1.30 21.72 -2.70
CA ALA A 567 1.52 22.49 -3.92
C ALA A 567 2.02 23.91 -3.63
N ALA A 568 2.72 24.48 -4.60
CA ALA A 568 3.10 25.88 -4.63
C ALA A 568 2.95 26.42 -6.05
N ALA A 569 2.45 27.63 -6.19
CA ALA A 569 2.31 28.31 -7.46
C ALA A 569 2.57 29.82 -7.32
N ILE A 570 3.22 30.41 -8.33
CA ILE A 570 3.40 31.85 -8.39
C ILE A 570 2.55 32.40 -9.53
N LEU A 571 1.66 33.32 -9.20
CA LEU A 571 0.90 34.13 -10.16
C LEU A 571 1.19 35.61 -9.95
N LYS A 572 1.86 36.24 -10.89
CA LYS A 572 2.37 37.63 -10.78
C LYS A 572 3.28 37.76 -9.54
N ASN A 573 2.84 38.50 -8.53
CA ASN A 573 3.58 38.75 -7.29
C ASN A 573 3.05 37.94 -6.08
N THR A 574 2.18 37.00 -6.31
CA THR A 574 1.54 36.19 -5.26
C THR A 574 2.06 34.77 -5.33
N LEU A 575 2.62 34.27 -4.24
CA LEU A 575 2.93 32.88 -4.00
C LEU A 575 1.78 32.22 -3.26
N SER A 576 1.13 31.28 -3.88
CA SER A 576 0.09 30.44 -3.27
C SER A 576 0.70 29.13 -2.80
N LEU A 577 0.57 28.84 -1.51
CA LEU A 577 1.00 27.61 -0.88
C LEU A 577 -0.23 26.82 -0.43
N THR A 578 -0.23 25.55 -0.71
CA THR A 578 -1.33 24.64 -0.34
C THR A 578 -0.76 23.48 0.45
N GLY A 579 -1.35 23.18 1.61
CA GLY A 579 -0.81 22.11 2.44
C GLY A 579 -1.57 21.88 3.75
N ASP A 580 -0.95 21.10 4.63
CA ASP A 580 -1.51 20.69 5.92
C ASP A 580 -0.62 21.14 7.07
N LEU A 581 -1.25 21.41 8.21
CA LEU A 581 -0.60 21.83 9.44
C LEU A 581 -1.13 21.02 10.62
N ASN A 582 -0.25 20.70 11.54
CA ASN A 582 -0.58 20.05 12.81
C ASN A 582 -0.79 21.06 13.97
N GLY A 583 -0.90 22.35 13.65
CA GLY A 583 -1.08 23.45 14.60
C GLY A 583 -0.76 24.79 13.97
N THR A 584 -0.68 25.84 14.81
CA THR A 584 -0.17 27.13 14.39
C THR A 584 1.32 27.05 14.13
N THR A 585 1.74 27.37 12.91
CA THR A 585 3.10 27.12 12.42
C THR A 585 3.75 28.40 11.89
N ALA A 586 5.00 28.63 12.28
CA ALA A 586 5.84 29.62 11.65
C ALA A 586 6.33 29.09 10.31
N ILE A 587 6.22 29.92 9.26
CA ILE A 587 6.79 29.62 7.95
C ILE A 587 7.98 30.52 7.63
N GLU A 588 8.99 29.94 6.95
CA GLU A 588 10.05 30.70 6.30
C GLU A 588 10.11 30.31 4.83
N VAL A 589 10.13 31.31 3.97
CA VAL A 589 10.03 31.15 2.52
C VAL A 589 11.17 31.88 1.81
N VAL A 590 11.89 31.18 0.96
CA VAL A 590 12.78 31.77 -0.02
C VAL A 590 12.10 31.72 -1.38
N ALA A 591 11.81 32.89 -1.93
CA ALA A 591 11.07 33.04 -3.19
C ALA A 591 11.65 34.18 -4.02
N PRO A 592 11.32 34.26 -5.33
CA PRO A 592 11.72 35.40 -6.15
C PRO A 592 11.34 36.75 -5.52
N LYS A 593 12.21 37.75 -5.66
CA LYS A 593 12.03 39.12 -5.11
C LYS A 593 10.72 39.78 -5.53
N ALA A 594 10.18 39.35 -6.68
CA ALA A 594 8.87 39.81 -7.18
C ALA A 594 7.70 39.37 -6.30
N VAL A 595 7.87 38.34 -5.47
CA VAL A 595 6.84 37.88 -4.56
C VAL A 595 6.70 38.86 -3.40
N THR A 596 5.50 39.41 -3.26
CA THR A 596 5.17 40.41 -2.21
C THR A 596 3.95 39.94 -1.38
N THR A 597 3.27 38.89 -1.82
CA THR A 597 2.10 38.33 -1.15
C THR A 597 2.25 36.82 -1.06
N ILE A 598 1.92 36.24 0.10
CA ILE A 598 1.81 34.81 0.30
C ILE A 598 0.37 34.46 0.69
N LEU A 599 -0.19 33.48 0.04
CA LEU A 599 -1.44 32.84 0.43
C LEU A 599 -1.13 31.44 0.99
N TRP A 600 -1.78 31.07 2.08
CA TRP A 600 -1.81 29.72 2.62
C TRP A 600 -3.24 29.18 2.54
N ASN A 601 -3.45 28.10 1.79
CA ASN A 601 -4.79 27.54 1.56
C ASN A 601 -5.82 28.61 1.15
N ASN A 602 -5.41 29.51 0.24
CA ASN A 602 -6.15 30.67 -0.27
C ASN A 602 -6.38 31.81 0.73
N ALA A 603 -5.87 31.72 1.97
CA ALA A 603 -5.94 32.81 2.93
C ALA A 603 -4.65 33.66 2.92
N PRO A 604 -4.73 35.02 2.98
CA PRO A 604 -3.53 35.85 3.02
C PRO A 604 -2.74 35.68 4.32
N VAL A 605 -1.42 35.56 4.17
CA VAL A 605 -0.48 35.45 5.29
C VAL A 605 0.11 36.83 5.60
N ARG A 606 0.11 37.23 6.86
CA ARG A 606 0.87 38.43 7.30
C ARG A 606 2.36 38.08 7.29
N ILE A 607 3.10 38.76 6.42
CA ILE A 607 4.51 38.44 6.17
C ILE A 607 5.47 39.53 6.61
N THR A 608 6.71 39.13 6.94
CA THR A 608 7.83 40.03 7.22
C THR A 608 9.04 39.56 6.39
N LYS A 609 9.74 40.49 5.72
CA LYS A 609 10.99 40.17 5.03
C LYS A 609 12.13 40.24 6.02
N THR A 610 12.96 39.19 6.02
CA THR A 610 14.19 39.16 6.83
C THR A 610 15.31 39.95 6.16
N ALA A 611 16.31 40.34 6.92
CA ALA A 611 17.51 41.02 6.39
C ALA A 611 18.28 40.15 5.35
N ARG A 612 18.04 38.86 5.32
CA ARG A 612 18.68 37.90 4.41
C ARG A 612 17.85 37.57 3.19
N GLY A 613 16.72 38.23 3.01
CA GLY A 613 15.87 38.11 1.83
C GLY A 613 14.85 36.98 1.87
N SER A 614 14.80 36.16 2.93
CA SER A 614 13.68 35.25 3.17
C SER A 614 12.43 36.02 3.66
N ILE A 615 11.29 35.35 3.57
CA ILE A 615 9.99 35.86 3.99
C ILE A 615 9.49 34.98 5.12
N THR A 616 9.12 35.58 6.25
CA THR A 616 8.57 34.85 7.39
C THR A 616 7.12 35.25 7.65
N GLY A 617 6.35 34.34 8.24
CA GLY A 617 4.96 34.55 8.61
C GLY A 617 4.45 33.45 9.55
N GLN A 618 3.22 33.59 10.00
CA GLN A 618 2.53 32.51 10.72
C GLN A 618 1.29 32.06 9.96
N VAL A 619 1.07 30.77 9.94
CA VAL A 619 -0.06 30.11 9.27
C VAL A 619 -0.77 29.15 10.21
N GLY A 620 -2.04 28.89 9.93
CA GLY A 620 -2.87 27.94 10.67
C GLY A 620 -3.53 28.51 11.92
N ASN A 621 -4.32 27.67 12.51
CA ASN A 621 -4.97 27.81 13.80
C ASN A 621 -5.08 26.43 14.43
N GLU A 622 -5.19 26.38 15.73
CA GLU A 622 -5.48 25.14 16.42
C GLU A 622 -6.85 24.60 15.98
N LYS A 623 -6.89 23.29 15.75
CA LYS A 623 -8.09 22.54 15.45
C LYS A 623 -8.25 21.47 16.51
N THR A 624 -9.47 21.26 16.94
CA THR A 624 -9.84 20.21 17.88
C THR A 624 -11.00 19.42 17.32
N VAL A 625 -11.03 18.14 17.62
CA VAL A 625 -12.15 17.25 17.33
C VAL A 625 -12.41 16.43 18.58
N GLU A 626 -13.63 16.53 19.10
CA GLU A 626 -14.09 15.67 20.19
C GLU A 626 -14.71 14.41 19.59
N LEU A 627 -14.15 13.27 19.93
CA LEU A 627 -14.67 11.99 19.47
C LEU A 627 -15.89 11.58 20.27
N PRO A 628 -16.96 11.11 19.62
CA PRO A 628 -18.16 10.67 20.32
C PRO A 628 -17.93 9.33 21.05
N THR A 629 -18.59 9.15 22.19
CA THR A 629 -18.68 7.85 22.82
C THR A 629 -19.66 6.97 22.05
N LEU A 630 -19.27 5.73 21.79
CA LEU A 630 -20.14 4.73 21.14
C LEU A 630 -21.22 4.26 22.12
N ALA A 631 -22.44 4.70 21.93
CA ALA A 631 -23.57 4.47 22.83
C ALA A 631 -24.84 4.06 22.06
N ASN A 632 -25.95 3.85 22.77
CA ASN A 632 -27.25 3.53 22.20
C ASN A 632 -27.26 2.28 21.30
N TRP A 633 -26.48 1.29 21.66
CA TRP A 633 -26.35 0.06 20.93
C TRP A 633 -27.66 -0.74 20.90
N LYS A 634 -27.90 -1.34 19.73
CA LYS A 634 -28.95 -2.35 19.50
C LYS A 634 -28.29 -3.70 19.23
N VAL A 635 -28.95 -4.78 19.63
CA VAL A 635 -28.41 -6.14 19.48
C VAL A 635 -29.49 -7.12 19.00
N SER A 636 -29.08 -8.02 18.11
CA SER A 636 -29.87 -9.17 17.67
C SER A 636 -28.97 -10.40 17.52
N GLY A 637 -29.56 -11.60 17.70
CA GLY A 637 -28.89 -12.85 17.34
C GLY A 637 -28.59 -12.88 15.84
N SER A 638 -27.43 -13.41 15.46
CA SER A 638 -26.97 -13.46 14.06
C SER A 638 -26.48 -14.86 13.63
N LEU A 639 -27.09 -15.90 14.16
CA LEU A 639 -26.85 -17.28 13.75
C LEU A 639 -28.16 -18.12 13.91
N PRO A 640 -29.28 -17.76 13.26
CA PRO A 640 -30.51 -18.55 13.34
C PRO A 640 -30.37 -19.94 12.74
N GLU A 641 -29.36 -20.19 11.92
CA GLU A 641 -29.08 -21.44 11.25
C GLU A 641 -28.81 -22.62 12.19
N ILE A 642 -28.51 -22.36 13.46
CA ILE A 642 -28.39 -23.43 14.48
C ILE A 642 -29.76 -24.02 14.90
N ASP A 643 -30.86 -23.32 14.62
CA ASP A 643 -32.20 -23.84 14.85
C ASP A 643 -32.47 -25.02 13.92
N PRO A 644 -32.91 -26.17 14.44
CA PRO A 644 -33.30 -27.31 13.61
C PRO A 644 -34.38 -26.97 12.57
N ASP A 645 -35.29 -26.09 12.91
CA ASP A 645 -36.44 -25.71 12.09
C ASP A 645 -36.10 -24.58 11.08
N PHE A 646 -34.89 -24.08 11.10
CA PHE A 646 -34.42 -23.06 10.13
C PHE A 646 -34.58 -23.58 8.70
N ASP A 647 -35.22 -22.79 7.82
CA ASP A 647 -35.39 -23.14 6.42
C ASP A 647 -34.05 -22.87 5.64
N ASP A 648 -33.37 -23.96 5.33
CA ASP A 648 -32.15 -23.92 4.50
C ASP A 648 -32.39 -24.35 3.07
N SER A 649 -33.63 -24.31 2.58
CA SER A 649 -33.97 -24.71 1.20
C SER A 649 -33.22 -23.91 0.14
N ALA A 650 -32.90 -22.67 0.44
CA ALA A 650 -32.09 -21.79 -0.39
C ALA A 650 -30.57 -22.07 -0.32
N PHE A 651 -30.10 -22.86 0.62
CA PHE A 651 -28.69 -23.24 0.70
C PHE A 651 -28.34 -24.24 -0.41
N THR A 652 -27.11 -24.12 -0.92
CA THR A 652 -26.61 -25.05 -1.96
C THR A 652 -26.52 -26.47 -1.42
N LEU A 653 -27.14 -27.44 -2.12
CA LEU A 653 -26.98 -28.86 -1.80
C LEU A 653 -25.57 -29.33 -2.17
N ALA A 654 -24.89 -29.98 -1.23
CA ALA A 654 -23.60 -30.61 -1.50
C ALA A 654 -23.81 -31.94 -2.20
N ASP A 655 -23.69 -31.95 -3.51
CA ASP A 655 -23.91 -33.11 -4.37
C ASP A 655 -22.63 -33.69 -4.97
N LEU A 656 -21.50 -32.94 -4.91
CA LEU A 656 -20.21 -33.40 -5.42
C LEU A 656 -19.68 -34.59 -4.60
N THR A 657 -19.25 -35.66 -5.28
CA THR A 657 -18.60 -36.84 -4.68
C THR A 657 -17.14 -36.99 -5.08
N THR A 658 -16.65 -36.12 -5.95
CA THR A 658 -15.25 -36.03 -6.38
C THR A 658 -14.78 -34.57 -6.29
N THR A 659 -13.50 -34.37 -6.12
CA THR A 659 -12.90 -33.04 -5.97
C THR A 659 -11.84 -32.79 -7.02
N ASN A 660 -11.70 -31.53 -7.43
CA ASN A 660 -10.58 -31.06 -8.25
C ASN A 660 -9.25 -31.00 -7.46
N TYR A 661 -9.30 -31.09 -6.14
CA TYR A 661 -8.13 -31.08 -5.26
C TYR A 661 -7.55 -32.49 -5.12
N THR A 662 -7.04 -33.03 -6.21
CA THR A 662 -6.60 -34.44 -6.30
C THR A 662 -5.38 -34.79 -5.45
N ASN A 663 -4.61 -33.76 -5.03
CA ASN A 663 -3.39 -33.95 -4.22
C ASN A 663 -3.67 -33.94 -2.71
N LEU A 664 -4.91 -33.79 -2.30
CA LEU A 664 -5.28 -33.87 -0.89
C LEU A 664 -5.58 -35.34 -0.51
N PRO A 665 -5.44 -35.69 0.78
CA PRO A 665 -5.86 -37.01 1.25
C PRO A 665 -7.29 -37.31 0.84
N PRO A 666 -7.65 -38.61 0.66
CA PRO A 666 -9.02 -39.00 0.36
C PRO A 666 -10.01 -38.38 1.34
N LEU A 667 -11.17 -38.01 0.83
CA LEU A 667 -12.25 -37.45 1.65
C LEU A 667 -12.72 -38.52 2.64
N ALA A 668 -12.93 -38.07 3.89
CA ALA A 668 -13.68 -38.88 4.86
C ALA A 668 -15.13 -38.39 4.84
N GLY A 669 -16.03 -39.18 4.34
CA GLY A 669 -17.43 -38.86 4.08
C GLY A 669 -17.75 -38.97 2.58
N ARG A 670 -19.04 -38.97 2.27
CA ARG A 670 -19.51 -39.22 0.90
C ARG A 670 -19.45 -37.96 0.01
N GLN A 671 -19.86 -36.84 0.53
CA GLN A 671 -19.94 -35.56 -0.21
C GLN A 671 -18.69 -34.73 0.04
N VAL A 672 -18.27 -34.01 -1.00
CA VAL A 672 -17.25 -32.95 -0.91
C VAL A 672 -17.91 -31.73 -0.27
N LEU A 673 -17.26 -31.17 0.76
CA LEU A 673 -17.72 -29.96 1.46
C LEU A 673 -16.70 -28.83 1.35
N TYR A 674 -16.07 -28.67 0.19
CA TYR A 674 -15.15 -27.57 -0.11
C TYR A 674 -15.92 -26.41 -0.71
N SER A 675 -15.99 -25.29 0.01
CA SER A 675 -16.83 -24.16 -0.32
C SER A 675 -16.56 -23.59 -1.72
N GLN A 676 -15.27 -23.51 -2.12
CA GLN A 676 -14.88 -22.97 -3.43
C GLN A 676 -15.47 -23.76 -4.59
N GLN A 677 -15.64 -25.09 -4.46
CA GLN A 677 -16.21 -25.92 -5.50
C GLN A 677 -17.70 -25.70 -5.74
N TYR A 678 -18.36 -25.02 -4.79
CA TYR A 678 -19.74 -24.57 -4.88
C TYR A 678 -19.88 -23.07 -5.14
N GLY A 679 -18.75 -22.40 -5.41
CA GLY A 679 -18.73 -20.96 -5.75
C GLY A 679 -18.71 -20.02 -4.56
N PHE A 680 -18.43 -20.49 -3.34
CA PHE A 680 -18.33 -19.66 -2.16
C PHE A 680 -16.87 -19.35 -1.85
N TYR A 681 -16.45 -18.11 -2.09
CA TYR A 681 -15.07 -17.65 -1.93
C TYR A 681 -14.88 -16.68 -0.77
N GLY A 682 -15.98 -16.27 -0.11
CA GLY A 682 -15.94 -15.48 1.12
C GLY A 682 -15.42 -16.29 2.31
N ASN A 683 -15.09 -15.59 3.39
CA ASN A 683 -14.39 -16.21 4.51
C ASN A 683 -15.32 -16.83 5.55
N ASN A 684 -16.59 -16.40 5.61
CA ASN A 684 -17.60 -17.00 6.49
C ASN A 684 -18.36 -18.07 5.73
N LEU A 685 -18.47 -19.24 6.34
CA LEU A 685 -19.10 -20.43 5.75
C LEU A 685 -20.02 -21.12 6.76
N ILE A 686 -21.17 -21.60 6.29
CA ILE A 686 -22.13 -22.34 7.09
C ILE A 686 -22.40 -23.66 6.41
N PHE A 687 -22.35 -24.74 7.19
CA PHE A 687 -22.66 -26.09 6.73
C PHE A 687 -23.77 -26.67 7.61
N ARG A 688 -24.78 -27.29 6.99
CA ARG A 688 -25.87 -28.00 7.68
C ARG A 688 -25.93 -29.44 7.18
N GLY A 689 -25.58 -30.39 8.05
CA GLY A 689 -25.62 -31.82 7.79
C GLY A 689 -26.85 -32.47 8.44
N ARG A 690 -27.54 -33.32 7.69
CA ARG A 690 -28.71 -34.08 8.15
C ARG A 690 -28.40 -35.54 8.29
N PHE A 691 -28.84 -36.14 9.34
CA PHE A 691 -28.82 -37.60 9.55
C PHE A 691 -29.99 -38.07 10.42
N THR A 692 -30.41 -39.32 10.25
CA THR A 692 -31.40 -39.96 11.09
C THR A 692 -30.67 -40.76 12.17
N ALA A 693 -30.83 -40.38 13.45
CA ALA A 693 -30.07 -40.99 14.53
C ALA A 693 -30.63 -42.39 14.92
N SER A 694 -29.74 -43.33 15.14
CA SER A 694 -30.05 -44.69 15.66
C SER A 694 -30.15 -44.69 17.19
N GLY A 695 -29.54 -43.72 17.86
CA GLY A 695 -29.35 -43.65 19.29
C GLY A 695 -28.03 -44.24 19.79
N GLU A 696 -27.19 -44.76 18.88
CA GLU A 696 -25.88 -45.29 19.21
C GLU A 696 -24.76 -44.26 19.03
N GLU A 697 -25.06 -43.11 18.44
CA GLU A 697 -24.11 -42.05 18.17
C GLU A 697 -23.62 -41.39 19.46
N THR A 698 -22.31 -41.36 19.66
CA THR A 698 -21.65 -40.84 20.86
C THR A 698 -20.85 -39.58 20.63
N ALA A 699 -20.38 -39.36 19.40
CA ALA A 699 -19.62 -38.15 19.03
C ALA A 699 -19.75 -37.85 17.55
N VAL A 700 -19.36 -36.61 17.17
CA VAL A 700 -19.16 -36.16 15.79
C VAL A 700 -17.70 -35.94 15.55
N ASN A 701 -17.10 -36.61 14.58
CA ASN A 701 -15.74 -36.32 14.12
C ASN A 701 -15.78 -35.37 12.95
N LEU A 702 -15.00 -34.30 13.03
CA LEU A 702 -14.85 -33.29 11.98
C LEU A 702 -13.38 -33.01 11.70
N THR A 703 -13.01 -32.99 10.43
CA THR A 703 -11.73 -32.45 9.97
C THR A 703 -12.04 -31.21 9.15
N VAL A 704 -11.68 -30.03 9.66
CA VAL A 704 -12.03 -28.74 9.05
C VAL A 704 -10.79 -27.98 8.62
N GLN A 705 -10.75 -27.62 7.34
CA GLN A 705 -9.69 -26.79 6.75
C GLN A 705 -10.12 -25.34 6.78
N TYR A 706 -9.64 -24.59 7.78
CA TYR A 706 -10.00 -23.20 7.98
C TYR A 706 -8.84 -22.22 7.65
N GLY A 707 -7.66 -22.72 7.28
CA GLY A 707 -6.50 -21.87 7.00
C GLY A 707 -5.90 -21.25 8.27
N PHE A 708 -4.77 -20.56 8.12
CA PHE A 708 -4.13 -19.86 9.23
C PHE A 708 -5.06 -18.76 9.77
N ALA A 709 -5.07 -18.61 11.09
CA ALA A 709 -5.94 -17.71 11.84
C ALA A 709 -7.46 -17.92 11.59
N GLY A 710 -7.85 -19.01 10.94
CA GLY A 710 -9.25 -19.43 10.83
C GLY A 710 -9.75 -20.14 12.09
N GLY A 711 -11.01 -20.56 12.07
CA GLY A 711 -11.62 -21.34 13.15
C GLY A 711 -13.06 -21.74 12.82
N TYR A 712 -13.65 -22.60 13.66
CA TYR A 712 -15.04 -23.00 13.51
C TYR A 712 -15.70 -23.32 14.84
N SER A 713 -17.03 -23.28 14.86
CA SER A 713 -17.89 -23.78 15.95
C SER A 713 -18.93 -24.74 15.40
N THR A 714 -19.40 -25.68 16.23
CA THR A 714 -20.39 -26.69 15.81
C THR A 714 -21.51 -26.89 16.83
N TRP A 715 -22.72 -27.13 16.33
CA TRP A 715 -23.95 -27.38 17.10
C TRP A 715 -24.71 -28.58 16.55
N LEU A 716 -25.33 -29.32 17.42
CA LEU A 716 -26.27 -30.38 17.08
C LEU A 716 -27.66 -30.02 17.60
N ASN A 717 -28.65 -29.86 16.72
CA ASN A 717 -30.02 -29.47 17.07
C ASN A 717 -30.09 -28.22 17.99
N GLY A 718 -29.23 -27.24 17.73
CA GLY A 718 -29.13 -26.02 18.53
C GLY A 718 -28.28 -26.14 19.79
N VAL A 719 -27.85 -27.35 20.16
CA VAL A 719 -26.98 -27.60 21.31
C VAL A 719 -25.52 -27.45 20.88
N PHE A 720 -24.76 -26.56 21.53
CA PHE A 720 -23.35 -26.35 21.27
C PHE A 720 -22.51 -27.59 21.58
N LEU A 721 -21.68 -28.04 20.66
CA LEU A 721 -20.77 -29.16 20.86
C LEU A 721 -19.34 -28.72 21.16
N GLY A 722 -18.85 -27.68 20.48
CA GLY A 722 -17.49 -27.16 20.67
C GLY A 722 -16.99 -26.30 19.51
N SER A 723 -15.80 -25.78 19.70
CA SER A 723 -15.09 -24.91 18.72
C SER A 723 -13.63 -25.27 18.59
N SER A 724 -13.09 -25.11 17.39
CA SER A 724 -11.65 -25.00 17.16
C SER A 724 -11.31 -23.54 16.87
N GLN A 725 -10.55 -22.93 17.79
CA GLN A 725 -10.26 -21.49 17.71
C GLN A 725 -9.18 -21.13 16.70
N GLY A 726 -8.47 -22.15 16.16
CA GLY A 726 -7.37 -21.97 15.23
C GLY A 726 -6.11 -21.37 15.86
N SER A 727 -5.12 -21.14 15.03
CA SER A 727 -3.87 -20.45 15.41
C SER A 727 -3.23 -19.78 14.20
N ALA A 728 -2.17 -19.00 14.43
CA ALA A 728 -1.39 -18.37 13.37
C ALA A 728 -0.59 -19.38 12.52
N THR A 729 -0.44 -20.63 12.96
CA THR A 729 0.44 -21.62 12.32
C THR A 729 -0.26 -22.94 11.98
N ILE A 730 -1.51 -23.12 12.39
CA ILE A 730 -2.30 -24.32 12.11
C ILE A 730 -3.44 -23.93 11.18
N SER A 731 -3.54 -24.63 10.06
CA SER A 731 -4.56 -24.38 9.02
C SER A 731 -5.70 -25.39 9.02
N LEU A 732 -5.57 -26.47 9.74
CA LEU A 732 -6.48 -27.62 9.78
C LEU A 732 -6.60 -28.17 11.19
N SER A 733 -7.80 -28.53 11.63
CA SER A 733 -7.98 -29.35 12.84
C SER A 733 -8.80 -30.59 12.55
N THR A 734 -8.55 -31.63 13.36
CA THR A 734 -9.38 -32.84 13.42
C THR A 734 -9.85 -32.98 14.86
N ASP A 735 -11.13 -32.85 15.07
CA ASP A 735 -11.75 -32.80 16.37
C ASP A 735 -12.85 -33.87 16.50
N SER A 736 -13.04 -34.37 17.72
CA SER A 736 -14.11 -35.30 18.07
C SER A 736 -14.97 -34.69 19.16
N TRP A 737 -16.18 -34.29 18.79
CA TRP A 737 -17.12 -33.60 19.66
C TRP A 737 -18.09 -34.61 20.28
N PRO A 738 -18.04 -34.85 21.60
CA PRO A 738 -19.01 -35.69 22.28
C PRO A 738 -20.43 -35.15 22.14
N ILE A 739 -21.39 -36.01 21.93
CA ILE A 739 -22.81 -35.65 21.86
C ILE A 739 -23.37 -35.60 23.25
N PRO A 740 -23.85 -34.44 23.74
CA PRO A 740 -24.43 -34.31 25.05
C PRO A 740 -25.74 -35.12 25.19
N ALA A 741 -26.01 -35.65 26.39
CA ALA A 741 -27.26 -36.37 26.67
C ALA A 741 -28.48 -35.49 26.34
N GLY A 742 -29.41 -36.02 25.56
CA GLY A 742 -30.62 -35.34 25.14
C GLY A 742 -30.48 -34.46 23.90
N ALA A 743 -29.26 -34.31 23.33
CA ALA A 743 -29.08 -33.56 22.10
C ALA A 743 -29.53 -34.34 20.85
N LEU A 744 -29.56 -35.68 20.89
CA LEU A 744 -30.07 -36.52 19.80
C LEU A 744 -31.58 -36.70 19.85
N LYS A 745 -32.22 -36.63 18.70
CA LYS A 745 -33.60 -37.03 18.43
C LYS A 745 -33.56 -38.41 17.77
N ILE A 746 -33.81 -39.48 18.57
CA ILE A 746 -33.68 -40.87 18.11
C ILE A 746 -34.80 -41.18 17.12
N ASN A 747 -34.46 -41.86 16.00
CA ASN A 747 -35.32 -42.16 14.86
C ASN A 747 -35.95 -40.93 14.18
N GLU A 748 -35.36 -39.76 14.41
CA GLU A 748 -35.78 -38.51 13.78
C GLU A 748 -34.59 -37.89 13.06
N THR A 749 -34.86 -36.88 12.23
CA THR A 749 -33.82 -36.09 11.58
C THR A 749 -33.12 -35.19 12.61
N ASN A 750 -31.80 -35.27 12.63
CA ASN A 750 -30.92 -34.40 13.41
C ASN A 750 -30.15 -33.48 12.48
N ILE A 751 -29.88 -32.24 12.93
CA ILE A 751 -29.19 -31.22 12.18
C ILE A 751 -27.88 -30.88 12.89
N LEU A 752 -26.76 -31.16 12.20
CA LEU A 752 -25.43 -30.68 12.59
C LEU A 752 -25.14 -29.39 11.86
N VAL A 753 -24.80 -28.33 12.57
CA VAL A 753 -24.40 -27.04 12.01
C VAL A 753 -22.93 -26.78 12.29
N VAL A 754 -22.19 -26.39 11.28
CA VAL A 754 -20.79 -25.92 11.39
C VAL A 754 -20.72 -24.51 10.82
N PHE A 755 -20.33 -23.54 11.65
CA PHE A 755 -19.98 -22.19 11.20
C PHE A 755 -18.47 -22.06 11.21
N GLN A 756 -17.89 -21.65 10.08
CA GLN A 756 -16.46 -21.47 9.89
C GLN A 756 -16.15 -20.04 9.48
N ASP A 757 -15.04 -19.49 9.98
CA ASP A 757 -14.41 -18.25 9.50
C ASP A 757 -12.95 -18.51 9.14
N HIS A 758 -12.45 -17.81 8.13
CA HIS A 758 -11.05 -17.86 7.72
C HIS A 758 -10.52 -16.49 7.24
N MET A 759 -9.21 -16.39 7.03
CA MET A 759 -8.53 -15.17 6.57
C MET A 759 -8.14 -15.24 5.09
N GLY A 760 -9.00 -15.82 4.25
CA GLY A 760 -8.77 -15.92 2.82
C GLY A 760 -8.02 -17.20 2.40
N ILE A 761 -7.68 -17.23 1.13
CA ILE A 761 -6.89 -18.29 0.48
C ILE A 761 -5.45 -17.80 0.40
N THR A 762 -4.50 -18.67 0.71
CA THR A 762 -3.07 -18.33 0.68
C THR A 762 -2.63 -18.01 -0.75
N GLU A 763 -1.83 -16.96 -0.91
CA GLU A 763 -1.34 -16.50 -2.20
C GLU A 763 -0.15 -17.27 -2.73
N THR A 764 0.68 -17.86 -1.86
CA THR A 764 1.92 -18.54 -2.24
C THR A 764 1.74 -20.02 -2.53
N ASN A 765 2.73 -20.64 -3.18
CA ASN A 765 2.76 -22.07 -3.48
C ASN A 765 3.25 -22.94 -2.32
N THR A 766 3.65 -22.36 -1.21
CA THR A 766 4.26 -23.07 -0.09
C THR A 766 3.24 -23.41 1.00
N ASN A 767 3.26 -24.66 1.43
CA ASN A 767 2.62 -25.18 2.65
C ASN A 767 1.16 -24.77 2.88
N GLY A 768 0.25 -25.50 2.29
CA GLY A 768 -1.19 -25.35 2.52
C GLY A 768 -1.78 -24.13 1.81
N GLY A 769 -1.01 -23.48 0.95
CA GLY A 769 -1.30 -22.21 0.31
C GLY A 769 -2.38 -22.46 -0.65
N LYS A 770 -3.10 -23.07 -1.14
CA LYS A 770 -4.25 -23.17 -2.06
C LYS A 770 -5.15 -24.34 -1.68
N GLU A 771 -5.05 -24.70 -0.41
CA GLU A 771 -5.96 -25.67 0.14
C GLU A 771 -7.40 -25.13 0.11
N PRO A 772 -8.38 -25.99 -0.19
CA PRO A 772 -9.76 -25.57 -0.11
C PRO A 772 -10.15 -25.20 1.33
N ARG A 773 -11.16 -24.36 1.47
CA ARG A 773 -11.80 -24.11 2.76
C ARG A 773 -13.05 -24.95 2.88
N GLY A 774 -13.35 -25.38 4.12
CA GLY A 774 -14.49 -26.20 4.41
C GLY A 774 -14.17 -27.49 5.16
N ILE A 775 -15.12 -28.42 5.18
CA ILE A 775 -15.02 -29.68 5.90
C ILE A 775 -14.37 -30.72 4.98
N ARG A 776 -13.20 -31.26 5.38
CA ARG A 776 -12.45 -32.31 4.65
C ARG A 776 -12.86 -33.70 5.07
N GLY A 777 -13.36 -33.86 6.28
CA GLY A 777 -13.78 -35.14 6.80
C GLY A 777 -14.89 -34.99 7.83
N TYR A 778 -15.84 -35.90 7.82
CA TYR A 778 -16.93 -35.93 8.78
C TYR A 778 -17.40 -37.37 8.98
N ALA A 779 -17.71 -37.72 10.22
CA ALA A 779 -18.27 -39.03 10.58
C ALA A 779 -19.02 -38.93 11.90
N LEU A 780 -20.02 -39.80 12.07
CA LEU A 780 -20.63 -40.06 13.36
C LEU A 780 -19.87 -41.21 14.03
N VAL A 781 -19.67 -41.13 15.34
CA VAL A 781 -19.00 -42.14 16.14
C VAL A 781 -20.05 -42.92 16.88
N GLY A 782 -20.02 -44.25 16.80
CA GLY A 782 -21.03 -45.12 17.35
C GLY A 782 -22.08 -45.51 16.31
N GLY A 783 -22.47 -46.79 16.27
CA GLY A 783 -23.41 -47.29 15.29
C GLY A 783 -22.90 -47.29 13.84
N ASN A 784 -23.82 -47.36 12.90
CA ASN A 784 -23.59 -47.34 11.46
C ASN A 784 -24.25 -46.16 10.76
N THR A 785 -24.66 -45.15 11.51
CA THR A 785 -25.33 -44.01 10.98
C THR A 785 -24.39 -43.17 10.13
N THR A 786 -24.89 -42.69 9.00
CA THR A 786 -24.19 -41.74 8.09
C THR A 786 -25.02 -40.53 7.87
N PHE A 787 -24.40 -39.42 7.43
CA PHE A 787 -25.13 -38.24 7.01
C PHE A 787 -25.89 -38.48 5.72
N ASP A 788 -27.18 -38.14 5.73
CA ASP A 788 -28.09 -38.25 4.59
C ASP A 788 -27.80 -37.21 3.52
N SER A 789 -27.59 -35.96 3.96
CA SER A 789 -27.30 -34.83 3.06
C SER A 789 -26.57 -33.73 3.80
N TRP A 790 -25.93 -32.86 3.00
CA TRP A 790 -25.34 -31.61 3.45
C TRP A 790 -25.81 -30.45 2.58
N ARG A 791 -26.03 -29.32 3.22
CA ARG A 791 -26.19 -28.02 2.55
C ARG A 791 -25.16 -27.05 3.05
N LEU A 792 -24.72 -26.14 2.18
CA LEU A 792 -23.73 -25.12 2.57
C LEU A 792 -24.11 -23.75 2.03
N GLN A 793 -23.63 -22.73 2.73
CA GLN A 793 -23.83 -21.36 2.43
C GLN A 793 -22.53 -20.59 2.73
N GLY A 794 -22.15 -19.72 1.81
CA GLY A 794 -21.10 -18.73 1.99
C GLY A 794 -21.70 -17.34 1.79
N ASN A 795 -21.38 -16.70 0.64
CA ASN A 795 -22.21 -15.59 0.17
C ASN A 795 -23.46 -16.15 -0.53
N LEU A 796 -24.51 -15.36 -0.60
CA LEU A 796 -25.71 -15.76 -1.33
C LEU A 796 -25.44 -15.84 -2.84
N GLY A 797 -25.73 -16.99 -3.44
CA GLY A 797 -25.57 -17.18 -4.89
C GLY A 797 -24.14 -17.48 -5.36
N GLY A 798 -23.22 -17.78 -4.46
CA GLY A 798 -21.86 -18.15 -4.80
C GLY A 798 -21.00 -17.01 -5.33
N ALA A 799 -20.10 -17.30 -6.26
CA ALA A 799 -19.16 -16.33 -6.82
C ALA A 799 -19.84 -15.17 -7.59
N ALA A 800 -20.99 -15.43 -8.19
CA ALA A 800 -21.64 -14.48 -9.10
C ALA A 800 -22.50 -13.41 -8.39
N ASN A 801 -22.97 -13.69 -7.17
CA ASN A 801 -24.05 -12.91 -6.57
C ASN A 801 -23.77 -12.67 -5.08
N ALA A 802 -22.90 -11.72 -4.78
CA ALA A 802 -22.81 -11.21 -3.41
C ALA A 802 -24.13 -10.56 -3.00
N PRO A 803 -24.58 -10.68 -1.73
CA PRO A 803 -25.79 -10.01 -1.24
C PRO A 803 -25.74 -8.50 -1.44
N ASP A 804 -24.57 -7.90 -1.26
CA ASP A 804 -24.28 -6.51 -1.57
C ASP A 804 -23.46 -6.43 -2.86
N THR A 805 -24.14 -6.21 -3.97
CA THR A 805 -23.50 -6.15 -5.29
C THR A 805 -22.60 -4.92 -5.47
N PHE A 806 -22.87 -3.84 -4.73
CA PHE A 806 -22.07 -2.62 -4.80
C PHE A 806 -20.69 -2.83 -4.17
N ARG A 807 -20.65 -3.45 -2.98
CA ARG A 807 -19.40 -3.70 -2.26
C ARG A 807 -18.71 -5.00 -2.69
N GLY A 808 -19.49 -5.94 -3.23
CA GLY A 808 -18.98 -7.19 -3.78
C GLY A 808 -18.05 -7.94 -2.81
N TYR A 809 -16.87 -8.27 -3.28
CA TYR A 809 -15.82 -8.95 -2.48
C TYR A 809 -15.27 -8.14 -1.30
N LEU A 810 -15.50 -6.84 -1.25
CA LEU A 810 -15.09 -6.01 -0.11
C LEU A 810 -15.96 -6.22 1.13
N ASN A 811 -17.00 -7.06 1.01
CA ASN A 811 -17.75 -7.68 2.10
C ASN A 811 -17.75 -9.21 1.90
N GLU A 812 -18.02 -9.98 2.96
CA GLU A 812 -18.02 -11.44 2.86
C GLU A 812 -19.38 -12.01 2.47
N GLY A 813 -20.46 -11.39 2.92
CA GLY A 813 -21.82 -11.71 2.52
C GLY A 813 -22.43 -12.97 3.13
N ALA A 814 -21.75 -13.70 3.98
CA ALA A 814 -22.24 -14.98 4.51
C ALA A 814 -22.95 -14.88 5.87
N LEU A 815 -22.56 -13.94 6.71
CA LEU A 815 -23.20 -13.72 8.02
C LEU A 815 -24.68 -13.43 7.86
N TRP A 816 -25.51 -13.95 8.78
CA TRP A 816 -26.93 -13.64 8.80
C TRP A 816 -27.20 -12.13 8.75
N ALA A 817 -26.48 -11.35 9.56
CA ALA A 817 -26.60 -9.89 9.57
C ALA A 817 -26.30 -9.24 8.21
N GLU A 818 -25.36 -9.78 7.41
CA GLU A 818 -25.11 -9.29 6.06
C GLU A 818 -26.23 -9.68 5.11
N ARG A 819 -26.71 -10.92 5.21
CA ARG A 819 -27.78 -11.43 4.33
C ARG A 819 -29.13 -10.73 4.52
N ILE A 820 -29.40 -10.23 5.73
CA ILE A 820 -30.59 -9.39 5.97
C ILE A 820 -30.31 -7.90 5.79
N GLY A 821 -29.09 -7.50 5.46
CA GLY A 821 -28.70 -6.10 5.28
C GLY A 821 -28.48 -5.32 6.57
N ALA A 822 -28.35 -5.99 7.72
CA ALA A 822 -28.20 -5.33 9.02
C ALA A 822 -26.90 -4.53 9.18
N HIS A 823 -25.89 -4.77 8.36
CA HIS A 823 -24.64 -3.99 8.31
C HIS A 823 -24.81 -2.63 7.61
N LEU A 824 -25.90 -2.41 6.87
CA LEU A 824 -26.14 -1.21 6.07
C LEU A 824 -26.72 -0.05 6.89
N PRO A 825 -26.38 1.21 6.57
CA PRO A 825 -27.12 2.37 7.06
C PRO A 825 -28.59 2.27 6.72
N GLY A 826 -29.47 2.78 7.60
CA GLY A 826 -30.92 2.80 7.38
C GLY A 826 -31.65 1.48 7.64
N PHE A 827 -30.97 0.41 8.01
CA PHE A 827 -31.63 -0.84 8.41
C PHE A 827 -32.59 -0.62 9.59
N PRO A 828 -33.85 -1.18 9.54
CA PRO A 828 -34.87 -0.96 10.56
C PRO A 828 -34.60 -1.80 11.83
N ASP A 829 -33.75 -1.33 12.73
CA ASP A 829 -33.37 -2.00 13.97
C ASP A 829 -34.19 -1.60 15.21
N SER A 830 -35.32 -0.92 15.03
CA SER A 830 -36.13 -0.41 16.11
C SER A 830 -36.70 -1.51 17.01
N SER A 831 -36.94 -2.70 16.47
CA SER A 831 -37.43 -3.89 17.23
C SER A 831 -36.32 -4.61 17.98
N TRP A 832 -35.04 -4.29 17.73
CA TRP A 832 -33.94 -4.96 18.39
C TRP A 832 -33.80 -4.54 19.85
N ALA A 833 -33.32 -5.47 20.66
CA ALA A 833 -33.07 -5.21 22.07
C ALA A 833 -31.96 -4.17 22.25
N SER A 834 -32.04 -3.38 23.33
CA SER A 834 -30.90 -2.54 23.74
C SER A 834 -29.82 -3.42 24.37
N GLY A 835 -28.56 -3.27 23.91
CA GLY A 835 -27.44 -4.05 24.43
C GLY A 835 -26.12 -3.62 23.77
N SER A 836 -25.04 -3.55 24.53
CA SER A 836 -23.70 -3.17 24.08
C SER A 836 -22.83 -4.40 23.82
N PRO A 837 -21.89 -4.38 22.84
CA PRO A 837 -20.90 -5.44 22.71
C PRO A 837 -20.08 -5.63 23.99
N LEU A 838 -19.92 -4.59 24.82
CA LEU A 838 -19.25 -4.66 26.12
C LEU A 838 -20.04 -5.44 27.17
N SER A 839 -21.34 -5.65 26.96
CA SER A 839 -22.16 -6.55 27.83
C SER A 839 -21.93 -8.02 27.49
N GLY A 840 -21.25 -8.32 26.41
CA GLY A 840 -20.89 -9.66 25.98
C GLY A 840 -22.03 -10.47 25.39
N VAL A 841 -21.69 -11.71 25.05
CA VAL A 841 -22.59 -12.76 24.57
C VAL A 841 -22.60 -13.87 25.63
N SER A 842 -23.74 -14.27 26.11
CA SER A 842 -23.86 -15.15 27.30
C SER A 842 -23.63 -16.63 27.03
N LYS A 843 -23.52 -17.06 25.76
CA LYS A 843 -23.28 -18.44 25.33
C LYS A 843 -22.65 -18.49 23.96
N ALA A 844 -22.12 -19.64 23.54
CA ALA A 844 -21.61 -19.84 22.19
C ALA A 844 -22.66 -19.46 21.13
N GLY A 845 -22.24 -18.67 20.14
CA GLY A 845 -23.11 -18.15 19.07
C GLY A 845 -22.62 -16.81 18.54
N ILE A 846 -23.43 -16.20 17.69
CA ILE A 846 -23.09 -14.91 17.09
C ILE A 846 -24.19 -13.90 17.39
N ASN A 847 -23.79 -12.75 17.93
CA ASN A 847 -24.64 -11.58 18.04
C ASN A 847 -24.13 -10.46 17.13
N PHE A 848 -25.04 -9.69 16.60
CA PHE A 848 -24.72 -8.50 15.82
C PHE A 848 -25.22 -7.26 16.56
N TYR A 849 -24.31 -6.32 16.75
CA TYR A 849 -24.53 -5.05 17.43
C TYR A 849 -24.48 -3.90 16.44
N ARG A 850 -25.38 -2.94 16.62
CA ARG A 850 -25.42 -1.74 15.79
C ARG A 850 -25.47 -0.49 16.65
N THR A 851 -24.78 0.54 16.22
CA THR A 851 -24.93 1.89 16.74
C THR A 851 -24.72 2.92 15.65
N THR A 852 -25.10 4.13 15.92
CA THR A 852 -24.81 5.30 15.07
C THR A 852 -24.07 6.35 15.86
N PHE A 853 -23.21 7.10 15.17
CA PHE A 853 -22.49 8.23 15.76
C PHE A 853 -22.29 9.34 14.73
N GLU A 854 -22.13 10.56 15.22
CA GLU A 854 -21.77 11.72 14.40
C GLU A 854 -20.34 12.15 14.71
N LEU A 855 -19.61 12.54 13.68
CA LEU A 855 -18.22 12.96 13.82
C LEU A 855 -18.14 14.47 13.51
N PRO A 856 -17.95 15.34 14.53
CA PRO A 856 -18.00 16.79 14.33
C PRO A 856 -16.70 17.34 13.72
N VAL A 857 -16.34 16.89 12.51
CA VAL A 857 -15.15 17.36 11.81
C VAL A 857 -15.50 18.51 10.88
N SER A 858 -14.99 19.68 11.17
CA SER A 858 -15.24 20.89 10.36
C SER A 858 -14.52 20.83 9.01
N VAL A 859 -15.08 21.51 8.01
CA VAL A 859 -14.42 21.65 6.68
C VAL A 859 -13.02 22.23 6.85
N GLY A 860 -12.05 21.68 6.12
CA GLY A 860 -10.65 22.08 6.23
C GLY A 860 -9.93 21.50 7.46
N THR A 861 -10.50 20.45 8.05
CA THR A 861 -9.89 19.66 9.12
C THR A 861 -9.75 18.22 8.66
N ASP A 862 -8.61 17.64 8.91
CA ASP A 862 -8.37 16.19 8.81
C ASP A 862 -8.13 15.64 10.21
N ALA A 863 -8.85 14.58 10.56
CA ALA A 863 -8.73 13.92 11.84
C ALA A 863 -8.81 12.41 11.58
N PRO A 864 -7.66 11.73 11.46
CA PRO A 864 -7.65 10.28 11.34
C PRO A 864 -8.29 9.64 12.58
N VAL A 865 -9.30 8.83 12.36
CA VAL A 865 -10.04 8.13 13.42
C VAL A 865 -9.79 6.64 13.32
N ARG A 866 -9.63 6.01 14.45
CA ARG A 866 -9.44 4.55 14.57
C ARG A 866 -10.41 3.98 15.60
N LEU A 867 -10.77 2.72 15.42
CA LEU A 867 -11.50 1.91 16.38
C LEU A 867 -10.51 1.09 17.20
N SER A 868 -10.50 1.28 18.50
CA SER A 868 -9.64 0.57 19.44
C SER A 868 -10.43 -0.51 20.17
N VAL A 869 -9.91 -1.74 20.20
CA VAL A 869 -10.40 -2.87 20.98
C VAL A 869 -9.44 -3.09 22.14
N THR A 870 -9.95 -3.05 23.36
CA THR A 870 -9.14 -3.39 24.52
C THR A 870 -9.03 -4.91 24.62
N ARG A 871 -7.80 -5.42 24.52
CA ARG A 871 -7.50 -6.83 24.66
C ARG A 871 -7.38 -7.17 26.14
N SER A 872 -8.07 -8.23 26.57
CA SER A 872 -7.85 -8.77 27.91
C SER A 872 -6.44 -9.35 28.07
N ASN A 873 -5.82 -9.06 29.19
CA ASN A 873 -4.61 -9.72 29.65
C ASN A 873 -4.92 -11.00 30.45
N ASP A 874 -6.19 -11.27 30.74
CA ASP A 874 -6.64 -12.46 31.45
C ASP A 874 -6.69 -13.64 30.48
N THR A 875 -5.84 -14.62 30.67
CA THR A 875 -5.78 -15.85 29.87
C THR A 875 -6.99 -16.77 30.09
N THR A 876 -7.85 -16.48 31.05
CA THR A 876 -9.11 -17.21 31.29
C THR A 876 -10.29 -16.63 30.52
N VAL A 877 -10.08 -15.53 29.78
CA VAL A 877 -11.11 -14.89 28.97
C VAL A 877 -11.46 -15.76 27.77
N SER A 878 -12.73 -15.85 27.49
CA SER A 878 -13.36 -16.61 26.43
C SER A 878 -12.78 -16.32 25.03
N ASN A 879 -12.76 -17.34 24.19
CA ASN A 879 -12.38 -17.20 22.80
C ASN A 879 -13.50 -16.57 22.00
N PHE A 880 -13.20 -15.50 21.31
CA PHE A 880 -14.15 -14.83 20.43
C PHE A 880 -13.48 -14.17 19.24
N ARG A 881 -14.30 -13.84 18.24
CA ARG A 881 -13.91 -13.09 17.05
C ARG A 881 -14.88 -11.95 16.84
N LEU A 882 -14.37 -10.83 16.30
CA LEU A 882 -15.16 -9.68 15.90
C LEU A 882 -15.02 -9.45 14.40
N GLN A 883 -16.08 -8.93 13.81
CA GLN A 883 -16.06 -8.35 12.48
C GLN A 883 -16.67 -6.95 12.57
N PHE A 884 -16.02 -5.97 11.94
CA PHE A 884 -16.39 -4.57 12.00
C PHE A 884 -16.93 -4.09 10.67
N TYR A 885 -18.05 -3.38 10.71
CA TYR A 885 -18.71 -2.78 9.55
C TYR A 885 -18.91 -1.29 9.79
N LEU A 886 -18.35 -0.45 8.91
CA LEU A 886 -18.57 0.99 8.92
C LEU A 886 -19.34 1.39 7.65
N ASN A 887 -20.51 2.02 7.82
CA ASN A 887 -21.35 2.46 6.71
C ASN A 887 -21.58 1.36 5.64
N GLY A 888 -21.71 0.12 6.13
CA GLY A 888 -21.93 -1.06 5.30
C GLY A 888 -20.68 -1.77 4.78
N TRP A 889 -19.47 -1.22 5.01
CA TRP A 889 -18.22 -1.83 4.59
C TRP A 889 -17.58 -2.65 5.70
N GLN A 890 -17.23 -3.89 5.41
CA GLN A 890 -16.50 -4.74 6.34
C GLN A 890 -15.01 -4.36 6.35
N MET A 891 -14.57 -3.70 7.41
CA MET A 891 -13.27 -3.06 7.47
C MET A 891 -12.21 -3.81 8.29
N GLY A 892 -12.58 -4.85 9.01
CA GLY A 892 -11.61 -5.56 9.82
C GLY A 892 -12.19 -6.74 10.60
N LYS A 893 -11.28 -7.61 11.03
CA LYS A 893 -11.55 -8.74 11.93
C LYS A 893 -10.59 -8.73 13.10
N TYR A 894 -11.11 -8.99 14.29
CA TYR A 894 -10.31 -9.19 15.48
C TYR A 894 -10.43 -10.65 15.93
N VAL A 895 -9.30 -11.29 16.23
CA VAL A 895 -9.24 -12.66 16.73
C VAL A 895 -8.59 -12.64 18.12
N ASN A 896 -9.36 -12.81 19.17
CA ASN A 896 -8.90 -12.63 20.54
C ASN A 896 -7.74 -13.56 20.93
N SER A 897 -7.77 -14.83 20.49
CA SER A 897 -6.75 -15.84 20.78
C SER A 897 -5.42 -15.60 20.08
N ILE A 898 -5.40 -14.88 18.96
CA ILE A 898 -4.22 -14.68 18.12
C ILE A 898 -3.68 -13.25 18.25
N GLY A 899 -4.53 -12.23 18.09
CA GLY A 899 -4.07 -10.85 17.99
C GLY A 899 -3.07 -10.69 16.82
N PRO A 900 -2.07 -9.80 16.89
CA PRO A 900 -1.89 -8.76 17.90
C PRO A 900 -2.69 -7.47 17.62
N GLN A 901 -3.34 -7.35 16.44
CA GLN A 901 -4.04 -6.14 16.04
C GLN A 901 -5.23 -5.84 16.95
N THR A 902 -5.21 -4.67 17.56
CA THR A 902 -6.29 -4.15 18.44
C THR A 902 -6.82 -2.81 17.96
N ILE A 903 -6.16 -2.20 16.95
CA ILE A 903 -6.49 -0.89 16.42
C ILE A 903 -6.81 -1.02 14.94
N PHE A 904 -7.98 -0.52 14.54
CA PHE A 904 -8.50 -0.59 13.19
C PHE A 904 -8.75 0.82 12.65
N VAL A 905 -8.10 1.18 11.56
CA VAL A 905 -8.31 2.47 10.91
C VAL A 905 -9.74 2.56 10.40
N LEU A 906 -10.41 3.67 10.68
CA LEU A 906 -11.67 4.04 10.04
C LEU A 906 -11.35 4.87 8.80
N PRO A 907 -11.33 4.27 7.60
CA PRO A 907 -10.87 4.97 6.43
C PRO A 907 -11.74 6.17 6.10
N ALA A 908 -11.09 7.32 5.87
CA ALA A 908 -11.79 8.56 5.53
C ALA A 908 -12.61 8.46 4.23
N SER A 909 -12.33 7.44 3.39
CA SER A 909 -13.08 7.17 2.17
C SER A 909 -14.52 6.73 2.40
N ILE A 910 -14.80 6.13 3.55
CA ILE A 910 -16.13 5.63 3.92
C ILE A 910 -16.67 6.27 5.19
N LEU A 911 -15.83 6.99 5.94
CA LEU A 911 -16.20 7.70 7.15
C LEU A 911 -16.92 9.01 6.78
N ARG A 912 -18.12 9.20 7.29
CA ARG A 912 -18.93 10.40 7.07
C ARG A 912 -18.57 11.46 8.11
N ARG A 913 -18.24 12.66 7.62
CA ARG A 913 -17.81 13.78 8.48
C ARG A 913 -18.90 14.83 8.68
N GLN A 914 -19.95 14.79 7.88
CA GLN A 914 -21.05 15.77 7.88
C GLN A 914 -22.42 15.11 8.11
N SER A 915 -22.46 13.81 8.23
CA SER A 915 -23.66 13.03 8.44
C SER A 915 -23.41 11.82 9.35
N THR A 916 -24.47 11.14 9.72
CA THR A 916 -24.45 10.01 10.64
C THR A 916 -23.69 8.82 10.06
N ASN A 917 -22.79 8.26 10.86
CA ASN A 917 -22.12 6.98 10.62
C ASN A 917 -22.87 5.84 11.28
N THR A 918 -22.89 4.69 10.63
CA THR A 918 -23.41 3.43 11.18
C THR A 918 -22.24 2.49 11.45
N LEU A 919 -22.08 2.04 12.68
CA LEU A 919 -21.12 1.02 13.08
C LEU A 919 -21.84 -0.29 13.42
N GLY A 920 -21.48 -1.35 12.71
CA GLY A 920 -21.89 -2.72 12.99
C GLY A 920 -20.75 -3.53 13.59
N VAL A 921 -21.03 -4.34 14.58
CA VAL A 921 -20.04 -5.24 15.20
C VAL A 921 -20.66 -6.63 15.35
N SER A 922 -20.09 -7.61 14.68
CA SER A 922 -20.38 -9.03 14.92
C SER A 922 -19.51 -9.53 16.06
N VAL A 923 -20.08 -10.16 17.05
CA VAL A 923 -19.37 -10.84 18.14
C VAL A 923 -19.69 -12.32 18.06
N TRP A 924 -18.72 -13.12 17.67
CA TRP A 924 -18.80 -14.58 17.67
C TRP A 924 -18.11 -15.13 18.90
N ALA A 925 -18.91 -15.59 19.86
CA ALA A 925 -18.47 -16.31 21.05
C ALA A 925 -18.23 -17.79 20.70
N MET A 926 -17.02 -18.27 20.92
CA MET A 926 -16.58 -19.62 20.57
C MET A 926 -16.60 -20.58 21.78
N ASP A 927 -16.85 -20.08 22.97
CA ASP A 927 -16.92 -20.87 24.21
C ASP A 927 -18.37 -20.97 24.72
N GLU A 928 -18.73 -22.07 25.41
CA GLU A 928 -20.05 -22.27 26.00
C GLU A 928 -20.42 -21.17 26.99
N THR A 929 -19.45 -20.60 27.68
CA THR A 929 -19.60 -19.48 28.62
C THR A 929 -19.82 -18.13 27.99
N GLY A 930 -19.77 -18.07 26.63
CA GLY A 930 -19.94 -16.83 25.89
C GLY A 930 -18.64 -16.01 25.72
N ALA A 931 -18.81 -14.71 25.58
CA ALA A 931 -17.67 -13.79 25.33
C ALA A 931 -17.96 -12.41 25.92
N VAL A 932 -16.93 -11.71 26.38
CA VAL A 932 -17.01 -10.33 26.89
C VAL A 932 -15.87 -9.50 26.28
N LEU A 933 -16.19 -8.30 25.80
CA LEU A 933 -15.22 -7.30 25.36
C LEU A 933 -14.92 -6.36 26.52
N GLU A 934 -13.64 -6.07 26.77
CA GLU A 934 -13.25 -5.12 27.83
C GLU A 934 -13.37 -3.66 27.40
N GLY A 935 -13.20 -3.33 26.13
CA GLY A 935 -13.35 -1.98 25.63
C GLY A 935 -13.49 -1.92 24.11
N LEU A 936 -14.23 -0.92 23.66
CA LEU A 936 -14.41 -0.57 22.26
C LEU A 936 -14.65 0.94 22.16
N GLU A 937 -13.70 1.68 21.61
CA GLU A 937 -13.75 3.12 21.58
C GLU A 937 -13.14 3.71 20.30
N LEU A 938 -13.50 4.96 19.99
CA LEU A 938 -12.89 5.74 18.93
C LEU A 938 -11.69 6.50 19.49
N ILE A 939 -10.56 6.46 18.76
CA ILE A 939 -9.36 7.21 19.07
C ILE A 939 -8.89 8.00 17.85
N SER A 940 -8.11 9.06 18.03
CA SER A 940 -7.53 9.87 16.95
C SER A 940 -6.04 10.07 17.15
N ASP A 941 -5.29 10.05 16.03
CA ASP A 941 -3.84 10.29 16.01
C ASP A 941 -3.47 11.77 15.97
N GLY A 942 -4.43 12.65 15.94
CA GLY A 942 -4.23 14.09 15.88
C GLY A 942 -5.25 14.78 15.00
N VAL A 943 -5.15 16.09 14.94
CA VAL A 943 -6.04 16.95 14.17
C VAL A 943 -5.19 17.90 13.33
N PHE A 944 -5.45 17.92 12.04
CA PHE A 944 -4.69 18.69 11.07
C PHE A 944 -5.60 19.71 10.39
N SER A 945 -5.12 20.94 10.18
CA SER A 945 -5.77 21.82 9.23
C SER A 945 -5.30 21.44 7.82
N THR A 946 -6.22 21.31 6.87
CA THR A 946 -5.93 20.85 5.50
C THR A 946 -6.61 21.74 4.46
N SER A 947 -6.02 21.81 3.27
CA SER A 947 -6.65 22.41 2.10
C SER A 947 -7.74 21.55 1.48
N LEU A 948 -7.76 20.28 1.79
CA LEU A 948 -8.70 19.34 1.19
C LEU A 948 -10.11 19.54 1.75
N ARG A 949 -11.06 19.40 0.87
CA ARG A 949 -12.48 19.39 1.19
C ARG A 949 -13.02 18.03 0.84
N PHE A 950 -13.20 17.21 1.86
CA PHE A 950 -13.85 15.93 1.69
C PHE A 950 -15.36 16.12 1.79
N SER A 951 -16.07 15.61 0.80
CA SER A 951 -17.52 15.38 0.91
C SER A 951 -17.76 13.97 1.43
N ASP A 952 -18.87 13.78 2.14
CA ASP A 952 -19.29 12.44 2.54
C ASP A 952 -19.55 11.60 1.29
N TYR A 953 -18.98 10.42 1.24
CA TYR A 953 -19.24 9.46 0.17
C TYR A 953 -20.52 8.69 0.49
N VAL A 954 -21.51 8.88 -0.37
CA VAL A 954 -22.80 8.22 -0.22
C VAL A 954 -22.78 6.89 -0.98
N THR A 955 -22.89 5.81 -0.23
CA THR A 955 -23.01 4.45 -0.77
C THR A 955 -24.44 3.95 -0.59
N PRO A 956 -24.89 2.98 -1.38
CA PRO A 956 -26.22 2.41 -1.21
C PRO A 956 -26.47 1.99 0.24
N ASP A 957 -27.56 2.51 0.80
CA ASP A 957 -28.06 2.15 2.11
C ASP A 957 -29.03 0.95 2.03
N PHE A 958 -29.69 0.60 3.12
CA PHE A 958 -30.60 -0.53 3.17
C PHE A 958 -31.76 -0.39 2.18
N ALA A 959 -32.33 0.80 2.06
CA ALA A 959 -33.46 1.03 1.14
C ALA A 959 -33.02 0.98 -0.32
N ALA A 960 -31.87 1.56 -0.67
CA ALA A 960 -31.32 1.52 -2.02
C ALA A 960 -30.88 0.11 -2.44
N GLN A 961 -30.41 -0.70 -1.50
CA GLN A 961 -30.10 -2.12 -1.75
C GLN A 961 -31.37 -2.96 -2.04
N GLU A 962 -32.52 -2.56 -1.54
CA GLU A 962 -33.78 -3.25 -1.81
C GLU A 962 -34.12 -3.28 -3.31
N ASP A 963 -33.84 -2.19 -4.01
CA ASP A 963 -34.01 -2.09 -5.47
C ASP A 963 -32.95 -2.89 -6.27
N LEU A 964 -31.79 -3.16 -5.68
CA LEU A 964 -30.70 -3.90 -6.31
C LEU A 964 -30.75 -5.40 -6.00
N ARG A 965 -31.68 -5.84 -5.15
CA ARG A 965 -31.82 -7.23 -4.73
C ARG A 965 -32.28 -8.11 -5.88
N VAL A 966 -31.55 -9.16 -6.14
CA VAL A 966 -32.05 -10.23 -6.98
C VAL A 966 -33.12 -10.98 -6.19
N PRO A 967 -34.36 -11.14 -6.70
CA PRO A 967 -35.42 -11.83 -5.99
C PRO A 967 -34.96 -13.22 -5.48
N GLY A 968 -35.18 -13.50 -4.19
CA GLY A 968 -34.77 -14.74 -3.53
C GLY A 968 -33.37 -14.77 -2.95
N GLN A 969 -32.60 -13.70 -3.07
CA GLN A 969 -31.24 -13.61 -2.50
C GLN A 969 -31.17 -12.90 -1.15
N PHE A 970 -32.09 -12.00 -0.86
CA PHE A 970 -32.24 -11.41 0.46
C PHE A 970 -33.37 -12.13 1.24
N ILE A 971 -33.11 -12.36 2.51
CA ILE A 971 -34.12 -12.86 3.42
C ILE A 971 -34.81 -11.62 4.01
N GLU A 972 -36.12 -11.50 3.83
CA GLU A 972 -36.91 -10.46 4.50
C GLU A 972 -36.66 -10.51 6.02
N PRO A 973 -36.37 -9.39 6.68
CA PRO A 973 -36.30 -9.38 8.15
C PRO A 973 -37.66 -9.80 8.71
N MET A 974 -37.69 -10.88 9.46
CA MET A 974 -38.89 -11.32 10.15
C MET A 974 -39.30 -10.36 11.29
#